data_24e61237af05b7e57694a04de0076f03
#
_entry.id   24e61237af05b7e57694a04de0076f03
#
_cell.length_a   1.000
_cell.length_b   1.000
_cell.length_c   1.000
_cell.angle_alpha   90.00
_cell.angle_beta   90.00
_cell.angle_gamma   90.00
#
_symmetry.space_group_name_H-M   'P 1'
#
loop_
_entity.id
_entity.type
_entity.pdbx_description
1 polymer ?
#
loop_
_entity_poly.entity_id
_entity_poly.type
_entity_poly.pdbx_seq_one_letter_code
_entity_poly.pdbx_strand_id
1 'polypeptide(L)'
;DLDVVHMRNVPPTPANYAQRSGRAGRQGQAGLILTYCGAFNTHDQYFFRHREEMVAGSVRPPQLELANEALLQAHIHAMWLAEVGLPLRQSIEEVIDTADLENLALHPTVATEIRLKPARLDRLAERVAQMLHADWPALRAVPELNRVWIRRCLDEAAEQFDRAFDRWRELFRTATLQLQQAQHQMMNARKGADLQAAQRLQQEALRQRSLLLQIDVGREESDFYPYRYLASEGFLPGYNFPALPIRAWVPRGAQGEYIPRPRFLAIREFAPGNFIYHEGAQWEVVGFQTPPGGLQERVVERRICRVCGTFSELGADLCPGCGTQMDASHTPLFRLLEMPDVRTRRRSSITSNEEERRRRGYEIETAYRFALRENGQPRVQEADVLVQDEPVFRLVYAPAATLLRINHGPRGSNIPGFTVDVDNGEWLRSPEEAHKAKQPRNLDHVRLFVRNTRNLLLLRPVDPEMFAERPRVTTLLHALQRGLEAAFQLDESELAAEIIGEGEHQAILFYETSEGGSGVLRRLVDEPSSLAQIAGEALDRLHFDHTGQDKNPDCVAACYECLLSYRNQTDAPWLNRRSVRELLLALTESVVEPGIAGRSRREHLQWLRSLTDPQSRLELDFLDALERGGYRLPDDAQRGIEDPRCNVDFFYEPNVCVFLNGSVHDTPSQRTVDETLHRELEARGYKVIVIRYDDDLQAEIRKHPEVFGVR
;
A
#
# COMPACT_ATOMS: atom_id res chain seq x y z
N ASP A 1 -15.30 30.78 15.36
CA ASP A 1 -15.54 30.77 16.79
C ASP A 1 -16.99 30.38 17.02
N LEU A 2 -17.20 29.29 17.75
CA LEU A 2 -18.49 28.69 18.02
C LEU A 2 -18.75 28.70 19.51
N ASP A 3 -19.97 28.98 19.92
CA ASP A 3 -20.41 28.83 21.32
C ASP A 3 -20.81 27.37 21.59
N VAL A 4 -21.29 26.66 20.56
CA VAL A 4 -21.76 25.29 20.67
C VAL A 4 -21.18 24.44 19.53
N VAL A 5 -20.65 23.28 19.90
CA VAL A 5 -20.28 22.21 18.96
C VAL A 5 -21.18 21.00 19.23
N HIS A 6 -21.97 20.62 18.24
CA HIS A 6 -22.81 19.42 18.31
C HIS A 6 -22.21 18.35 17.39
N MET A 7 -21.76 17.25 17.97
CA MET A 7 -21.27 16.07 17.27
C MET A 7 -22.42 15.05 17.16
N ARG A 8 -22.77 14.66 15.93
CA ARG A 8 -23.85 13.70 15.67
C ARG A 8 -23.51 12.29 16.19
N ASN A 9 -22.23 11.91 16.17
CA ASN A 9 -21.69 10.65 16.68
C ASN A 9 -20.38 10.93 17.41
N VAL A 10 -19.92 9.96 18.20
CA VAL A 10 -18.60 10.03 18.84
C VAL A 10 -17.51 10.02 17.74
N PRO A 11 -16.58 10.97 17.75
CA PRO A 11 -15.45 10.94 16.81
C PRO A 11 -14.62 9.66 16.93
N PRO A 12 -13.92 9.25 15.85
CA PRO A 12 -13.16 8.01 15.83
C PRO A 12 -12.09 7.90 16.92
N THR A 13 -11.43 9.00 17.23
CA THR A 13 -10.30 9.02 18.18
C THR A 13 -10.38 10.22 19.15
N PRO A 14 -9.69 10.14 20.30
CA PRO A 14 -9.54 11.28 21.20
C PRO A 14 -8.96 12.53 20.54
N ALA A 15 -8.01 12.36 19.60
CA ALA A 15 -7.46 13.47 18.82
C ALA A 15 -8.52 14.17 17.98
N ASN A 16 -9.36 13.38 17.28
CA ASN A 16 -10.48 13.91 16.49
C ASN A 16 -11.51 14.61 17.38
N TYR A 17 -11.78 14.07 18.58
CA TYR A 17 -12.66 14.70 19.56
C TYR A 17 -12.09 16.05 20.01
N ALA A 18 -10.83 16.11 20.41
CA ALA A 18 -10.14 17.32 20.84
C ALA A 18 -10.14 18.40 19.74
N GLN A 19 -9.85 18.02 18.48
CA GLN A 19 -9.86 18.94 17.34
C GLN A 19 -11.25 19.55 17.06
N ARG A 20 -12.31 18.75 17.19
CA ARG A 20 -13.69 19.20 16.94
C ARG A 20 -14.23 20.01 18.12
N SER A 21 -14.06 19.50 19.35
CA SER A 21 -14.49 20.15 20.57
C SER A 21 -13.79 21.49 20.80
N GLY A 22 -12.50 21.58 20.50
CA GLY A 22 -11.70 22.80 20.60
C GLY A 22 -12.10 23.93 19.64
N ARG A 23 -13.20 23.78 18.87
CA ARG A 23 -13.83 24.87 18.09
C ARG A 23 -14.80 25.70 18.93
N ALA A 24 -15.30 25.15 20.06
CA ALA A 24 -16.16 25.89 20.98
C ALA A 24 -15.31 26.67 22.01
N GLY A 25 -15.72 27.88 22.33
CA GLY A 25 -15.12 28.67 23.41
C GLY A 25 -13.70 29.20 23.13
N ARG A 26 -13.27 29.32 21.90
CA ARG A 26 -11.88 29.65 21.50
C ARG A 26 -11.40 31.04 21.91
N GLN A 27 -12.31 31.99 22.13
CA GLN A 27 -11.98 33.39 22.51
C GLN A 27 -12.16 33.65 24.01
N GLY A 28 -12.22 32.60 24.81
CA GLY A 28 -12.38 32.70 26.26
C GLY A 28 -13.84 32.78 26.75
N GLN A 29 -14.83 32.68 25.79
CA GLN A 29 -16.24 32.49 26.16
C GLN A 29 -16.51 31.06 26.59
N ALA A 30 -17.59 30.84 27.33
CA ALA A 30 -18.05 29.49 27.64
C ALA A 30 -18.48 28.75 26.39
N GLY A 31 -17.92 27.56 26.16
CA GLY A 31 -18.28 26.69 25.04
C GLY A 31 -19.06 25.47 25.52
N LEU A 32 -20.12 25.11 24.79
CA LEU A 32 -20.89 23.90 25.04
C LEU A 32 -20.56 22.85 23.98
N ILE A 33 -20.20 21.64 24.43
CA ILE A 33 -19.97 20.51 23.54
C ILE A 33 -21.02 19.46 23.83
N LEU A 34 -21.80 19.12 22.80
CA LEU A 34 -22.82 18.08 22.84
C LEU A 34 -22.40 16.95 21.90
N THR A 35 -22.27 15.74 22.44
CA THR A 35 -22.01 14.54 21.62
C THR A 35 -23.23 13.62 21.72
N TYR A 36 -23.91 13.40 20.60
CA TYR A 36 -24.97 12.42 20.50
C TYR A 36 -24.40 11.04 20.26
N CYS A 37 -24.70 10.10 21.14
CA CYS A 37 -24.30 8.70 21.02
C CYS A 37 -25.46 7.87 20.51
N GLY A 38 -25.34 7.33 19.30
CA GLY A 38 -26.37 6.50 18.66
C GLY A 38 -26.58 5.19 19.40
N ALA A 39 -27.82 4.84 19.76
CA ALA A 39 -28.13 3.63 20.52
C ALA A 39 -27.74 2.32 19.80
N PHE A 40 -27.67 2.33 18.47
CA PHE A 40 -27.33 1.18 17.64
C PHE A 40 -25.90 1.24 17.07
N ASN A 41 -25.12 2.25 17.45
CA ASN A 41 -23.72 2.37 17.08
C ASN A 41 -22.85 1.90 18.24
N THR A 42 -22.11 0.84 18.01
CA THR A 42 -21.28 0.19 19.04
C THR A 42 -20.12 1.04 19.50
N HIS A 43 -19.48 1.78 18.62
CA HIS A 43 -18.44 2.75 18.95
C HIS A 43 -18.99 3.85 19.86
N ASP A 44 -20.15 4.42 19.49
CA ASP A 44 -20.81 5.46 20.30
C ASP A 44 -21.18 4.92 21.70
N GLN A 45 -21.72 3.70 21.78
CA GLN A 45 -22.12 3.07 23.05
C GLN A 45 -20.93 2.72 23.92
N TYR A 46 -19.82 2.30 23.32
CA TYR A 46 -18.59 2.06 24.07
C TYR A 46 -18.12 3.36 24.74
N PHE A 47 -17.92 4.44 24.01
CA PHE A 47 -17.46 5.70 24.56
C PHE A 47 -18.50 6.45 25.38
N PHE A 48 -19.79 6.16 25.24
CA PHE A 48 -20.80 6.63 26.19
C PHE A 48 -20.56 6.07 27.60
N ARG A 49 -20.13 4.81 27.69
CA ARG A 49 -19.76 4.16 28.97
C ARG A 49 -18.36 4.54 29.44
N HIS A 50 -17.42 4.73 28.51
CA HIS A 50 -16.01 5.04 28.77
C HIS A 50 -15.65 6.45 28.28
N ARG A 51 -16.50 7.44 28.65
CA ARG A 51 -16.38 8.82 28.14
C ARG A 51 -15.04 9.48 28.46
N GLU A 52 -14.42 9.13 29.57
CA GLU A 52 -13.13 9.67 30.00
C GLU A 52 -12.01 9.28 29.01
N GLU A 53 -12.07 8.09 28.45
CA GLU A 53 -11.10 7.64 27.43
C GLU A 53 -11.18 8.47 26.15
N MET A 54 -12.36 9.00 25.78
CA MET A 54 -12.51 9.87 24.62
C MET A 54 -12.15 11.32 24.94
N VAL A 55 -12.61 11.85 26.07
CA VAL A 55 -12.48 13.29 26.42
C VAL A 55 -11.08 13.63 26.92
N ALA A 56 -10.48 12.74 27.71
CA ALA A 56 -9.15 12.90 28.32
C ALA A 56 -8.13 11.87 27.80
N GLY A 57 -8.46 11.15 26.73
CA GLY A 57 -7.59 10.13 26.15
C GLY A 57 -6.28 10.72 25.62
N SER A 58 -5.23 9.93 25.70
CA SER A 58 -3.90 10.33 25.22
C SER A 58 -3.91 10.52 23.70
N VAL A 59 -3.41 11.66 23.25
CA VAL A 59 -3.17 11.91 21.83
C VAL A 59 -1.72 11.56 21.54
N ARG A 60 -1.49 10.48 20.82
CA ARG A 60 -0.16 10.14 20.31
C ARG A 60 0.11 10.95 19.04
N PRO A 61 1.32 11.54 18.89
CA PRO A 61 1.67 12.19 17.64
C PRO A 61 1.67 11.15 16.50
N PRO A 62 1.15 11.48 15.30
CA PRO A 62 1.23 10.59 14.17
C PRO A 62 2.69 10.31 13.81
N GLN A 63 3.01 9.06 13.56
CA GLN A 63 4.31 8.66 13.03
C GLN A 63 4.19 8.53 11.51
N LEU A 64 5.15 9.10 10.79
CA LEU A 64 5.24 8.98 9.34
C LEU A 64 6.27 7.90 9.02
N GLU A 65 5.93 7.03 8.05
CA GLU A 65 6.88 6.07 7.48
C GLU A 65 7.83 6.80 6.52
N LEU A 66 8.96 7.25 7.03
CA LEU A 66 9.96 7.98 6.25
C LEU A 66 10.73 7.09 5.26
N ALA A 67 10.76 5.78 5.49
CA ALA A 67 11.43 4.84 4.59
C ALA A 67 10.55 4.38 3.42
N ASN A 68 9.38 5.00 3.22
CA ASN A 68 8.56 4.78 2.03
C ASN A 68 9.23 5.43 0.81
N GLU A 69 9.76 4.58 -0.09
CA GLU A 69 10.49 5.04 -1.28
C GLU A 69 9.64 5.95 -2.18
N ALA A 70 8.38 5.58 -2.44
CA ALA A 70 7.50 6.36 -3.29
C ALA A 70 7.25 7.76 -2.71
N LEU A 71 7.10 7.84 -1.38
CA LEU A 71 6.93 9.12 -0.68
C LEU A 71 8.20 9.97 -0.76
N LEU A 72 9.36 9.39 -0.48
CA LEU A 72 10.64 10.10 -0.56
C LEU A 72 10.93 10.54 -2.00
N GLN A 73 10.68 9.69 -2.99
CA GLN A 73 10.84 10.01 -4.40
C GLN A 73 9.96 11.20 -4.80
N ALA A 74 8.69 11.22 -4.38
CA ALA A 74 7.79 12.32 -4.64
C ALA A 74 8.30 13.65 -4.01
N HIS A 75 8.90 13.59 -2.81
CA HIS A 75 9.54 14.77 -2.20
C HIS A 75 10.80 15.21 -2.95
N ILE A 76 11.62 14.27 -3.44
CA ILE A 76 12.78 14.58 -4.28
C ILE A 76 12.33 15.25 -5.58
N HIS A 77 11.26 14.73 -6.21
CA HIS A 77 10.66 15.35 -7.40
C HIS A 77 10.12 16.76 -7.13
N ALA A 78 9.52 16.99 -5.95
CA ALA A 78 9.07 18.35 -5.57
C ALA A 78 10.26 19.31 -5.44
N MET A 79 11.36 18.87 -4.83
CA MET A 79 12.60 19.66 -4.76
C MET A 79 13.22 19.89 -6.15
N TRP A 80 13.20 18.88 -7.02
CA TRP A 80 13.63 18.99 -8.40
C TRP A 80 12.77 19.99 -9.19
N LEU A 81 11.45 19.93 -9.08
CA LEU A 81 10.55 20.88 -9.75
C LEU A 81 10.75 22.31 -9.25
N ALA A 82 10.99 22.49 -7.95
CA ALA A 82 11.33 23.80 -7.38
C ALA A 82 12.69 24.31 -7.88
N GLU A 83 13.68 23.43 -8.08
CA GLU A 83 14.99 23.80 -8.65
C GLU A 83 14.88 24.12 -10.13
N VAL A 84 14.04 23.42 -10.91
CA VAL A 84 13.70 23.76 -12.31
C VAL A 84 13.10 25.16 -12.37
N GLY A 85 12.19 25.50 -11.45
CA GLY A 85 11.51 26.78 -11.41
C GLY A 85 10.40 26.93 -12.44
N LEU A 86 9.90 25.81 -13.00
CA LEU A 86 8.81 25.80 -13.99
C LEU A 86 7.47 26.09 -13.30
N PRO A 87 6.77 27.19 -13.63
CA PRO A 87 5.42 27.42 -13.17
C PRO A 87 4.44 26.53 -13.95
N LEU A 88 3.78 25.58 -13.27
CA LEU A 88 2.80 24.70 -13.92
C LEU A 88 1.46 25.38 -14.25
N ARG A 89 1.31 26.64 -13.81
CA ARG A 89 0.13 27.49 -14.03
C ARG A 89 -1.20 26.80 -13.67
N GLN A 90 -2.25 26.96 -14.50
CA GLN A 90 -3.61 26.52 -14.13
C GLN A 90 -4.14 25.35 -14.94
N SER A 91 -3.59 25.09 -16.13
CA SER A 91 -4.05 24.02 -17.03
C SER A 91 -2.87 23.20 -17.52
N ILE A 92 -3.09 21.89 -17.71
CA ILE A 92 -2.07 20.98 -18.26
C ILE A 92 -1.78 21.31 -19.73
N GLU A 93 -2.69 21.94 -20.46
CA GLU A 93 -2.42 22.43 -21.83
C GLU A 93 -1.29 23.45 -21.90
N GLU A 94 -0.94 24.10 -20.81
CA GLU A 94 0.20 25.00 -20.74
C GLU A 94 1.56 24.26 -20.59
N VAL A 95 1.49 22.96 -20.30
CA VAL A 95 2.63 22.05 -20.18
C VAL A 95 2.75 21.15 -21.41
N ILE A 96 1.60 20.69 -21.95
CA ILE A 96 1.51 19.75 -23.07
C ILE A 96 0.99 20.46 -24.32
N ASP A 97 1.63 20.23 -25.45
CA ASP A 97 1.15 20.70 -26.74
C ASP A 97 -0.07 19.88 -27.20
N THR A 98 -1.23 20.52 -27.13
CA THR A 98 -2.51 19.90 -27.51
C THR A 98 -2.82 20.02 -29.01
N ALA A 99 -1.99 20.71 -29.80
CA ALA A 99 -2.18 20.85 -31.25
C ALA A 99 -1.84 19.55 -31.99
N ASP A 100 -0.87 18.79 -31.49
CA ASP A 100 -0.50 17.46 -32.03
C ASP A 100 -1.16 16.35 -31.22
N LEU A 101 -2.33 15.92 -31.67
CA LEU A 101 -3.14 14.90 -30.97
C LEU A 101 -2.46 13.51 -30.98
N GLU A 102 -1.59 13.21 -31.93
CA GLU A 102 -0.91 11.92 -32.00
C GLU A 102 0.17 11.78 -30.93
N ASN A 103 0.98 12.81 -30.74
CA ASN A 103 2.10 12.76 -29.81
C ASN A 103 1.76 13.35 -28.44
N LEU A 104 1.01 14.49 -28.38
CA LEU A 104 0.72 15.22 -27.12
C LEU A 104 2.02 15.44 -26.30
N ALA A 105 3.08 15.88 -26.96
CA ALA A 105 4.40 16.07 -26.35
C ALA A 105 4.39 17.26 -25.39
N LEU A 106 5.38 17.33 -24.51
CA LEU A 106 5.64 18.55 -23.75
C LEU A 106 5.94 19.71 -24.70
N HIS A 107 5.51 20.92 -24.36
CA HIS A 107 5.92 22.11 -25.09
C HIS A 107 7.45 22.19 -25.16
N PRO A 108 8.06 22.60 -26.30
CA PRO A 108 9.53 22.64 -26.46
C PRO A 108 10.26 23.44 -25.39
N THR A 109 9.63 24.50 -24.87
CA THR A 109 10.16 25.33 -23.77
C THR A 109 10.21 24.52 -22.49
N VAL A 110 9.12 23.83 -22.14
CA VAL A 110 9.03 22.94 -20.96
C VAL A 110 10.04 21.81 -21.07
N ALA A 111 10.10 21.12 -22.21
CA ALA A 111 11.03 20.02 -22.45
C ALA A 111 12.51 20.43 -22.32
N THR A 112 12.82 21.70 -22.57
CA THR A 112 14.17 22.26 -22.40
C THR A 112 14.44 22.65 -20.95
N GLU A 113 13.49 23.30 -20.29
CA GLU A 113 13.64 23.84 -18.92
C GLU A 113 13.75 22.73 -17.87
N ILE A 114 13.05 21.58 -18.06
CA ILE A 114 13.09 20.45 -17.11
C ILE A 114 14.42 19.69 -17.14
N ARG A 115 15.29 19.90 -18.15
CA ARG A 115 16.59 19.25 -18.25
C ARG A 115 17.66 20.03 -17.50
N LEU A 116 17.82 19.74 -16.23
CA LEU A 116 18.85 20.34 -15.40
C LEU A 116 20.26 19.88 -15.82
N LYS A 117 21.23 20.81 -15.77
CA LYS A 117 22.64 20.47 -16.02
C LYS A 117 23.20 19.57 -14.90
N PRO A 118 24.15 18.65 -15.19
CA PRO A 118 24.72 17.72 -14.20
C PRO A 118 25.19 18.42 -12.91
N ALA A 119 25.87 19.56 -13.01
CA ALA A 119 26.35 20.32 -11.86
C ALA A 119 25.21 20.91 -10.98
N ARG A 120 24.00 21.14 -11.53
CA ARG A 120 22.83 21.52 -10.72
C ARG A 120 22.23 20.30 -10.04
N LEU A 121 22.18 19.15 -10.72
CA LEU A 121 21.72 17.89 -10.15
C LEU A 121 22.63 17.44 -9.00
N ASP A 122 23.96 17.61 -9.12
CA ASP A 122 24.91 17.27 -8.04
C ASP A 122 24.66 18.12 -6.79
N ARG A 123 24.50 19.44 -6.95
CA ARG A 123 24.18 20.34 -5.83
C ARG A 123 22.82 20.03 -5.21
N LEU A 124 21.85 19.69 -6.04
CA LEU A 124 20.52 19.32 -5.55
C LEU A 124 20.58 18.00 -4.78
N ALA A 125 21.32 17.01 -5.27
CA ALA A 125 21.53 15.74 -4.58
C ALA A 125 22.14 15.92 -3.19
N GLU A 126 23.13 16.81 -3.07
CA GLU A 126 23.74 17.15 -1.79
C GLU A 126 22.75 17.84 -0.84
N ARG A 127 21.93 18.78 -1.33
CA ARG A 127 20.87 19.41 -0.54
C ARG A 127 19.82 18.40 -0.04
N VAL A 128 19.39 17.47 -0.90
CA VAL A 128 18.46 16.38 -0.53
C VAL A 128 19.09 15.51 0.56
N ALA A 129 20.35 15.09 0.37
CA ALA A 129 21.05 14.27 1.34
C ALA A 129 21.20 14.97 2.70
N GLN A 130 21.49 16.28 2.71
CA GLN A 130 21.56 17.09 3.94
C GLN A 130 20.21 17.20 4.65
N MET A 131 19.12 17.39 3.90
CA MET A 131 17.77 17.47 4.46
C MET A 131 17.37 16.15 5.12
N LEU A 132 17.69 15.02 4.47
CA LEU A 132 17.41 13.69 4.99
C LEU A 132 18.35 13.24 6.12
N HIS A 133 19.42 13.99 6.40
CA HIS A 133 20.44 13.59 7.37
C HIS A 133 19.89 13.48 8.80
N ALA A 134 18.96 14.33 9.20
CA ALA A 134 18.30 14.26 10.51
C ALA A 134 17.53 12.93 10.70
N ASP A 135 16.94 12.44 9.63
CA ASP A 135 16.11 11.23 9.61
C ASP A 135 16.89 9.98 9.18
N TRP A 136 18.20 10.14 8.93
CA TRP A 136 19.10 9.09 8.46
C TRP A 136 19.10 7.82 9.31
N PRO A 137 18.95 7.87 10.65
CA PRO A 137 18.83 6.66 11.45
C PRO A 137 17.64 5.78 11.06
N ALA A 138 16.48 6.38 10.76
CA ALA A 138 15.31 5.65 10.30
C ALA A 138 15.50 5.09 8.88
N LEU A 139 16.21 5.83 8.02
CA LEU A 139 16.53 5.40 6.66
C LEU A 139 17.65 4.35 6.60
N ARG A 140 18.47 4.19 7.66
CA ARG A 140 19.50 3.14 7.75
C ARG A 140 18.93 1.73 7.66
N ALA A 141 17.67 1.55 8.04
CA ALA A 141 16.98 0.27 7.87
C ALA A 141 16.68 -0.07 6.38
N VAL A 142 16.92 0.88 5.46
CA VAL A 142 16.72 0.70 4.01
C VAL A 142 18.00 1.13 3.29
N PRO A 143 19.01 0.25 3.20
CA PRO A 143 20.32 0.57 2.64
C PRO A 143 20.26 1.09 1.19
N GLU A 144 19.20 0.73 0.46
CA GLU A 144 18.97 1.15 -0.93
C GLU A 144 18.66 2.65 -1.06
N LEU A 145 18.16 3.31 -0.01
CA LEU A 145 17.81 4.74 -0.01
C LEU A 145 19.03 5.63 0.28
N ASN A 146 20.12 5.37 -0.42
CA ASN A 146 21.40 6.05 -0.26
C ASN A 146 21.58 7.23 -1.26
N ARG A 147 22.77 7.84 -1.25
CA ARG A 147 23.12 8.95 -2.18
C ARG A 147 23.03 8.57 -3.66
N VAL A 148 23.34 7.32 -4.00
CA VAL A 148 23.25 6.80 -5.38
C VAL A 148 21.78 6.77 -5.81
N TRP A 149 20.90 6.27 -4.95
CA TRP A 149 19.46 6.27 -5.19
C TRP A 149 18.90 7.69 -5.36
N ILE A 150 19.29 8.64 -4.47
CA ILE A 150 18.90 10.05 -4.60
C ILE A 150 19.30 10.60 -5.96
N ARG A 151 20.54 10.33 -6.38
CA ARG A 151 21.04 10.80 -7.67
C ARG A 151 20.27 10.19 -8.83
N ARG A 152 19.97 8.91 -8.80
CA ARG A 152 19.15 8.22 -9.81
C ARG A 152 17.75 8.86 -9.91
N CYS A 153 17.06 9.07 -8.78
CA CYS A 153 15.76 9.75 -8.77
C CYS A 153 15.81 11.12 -9.47
N LEU A 154 16.88 11.87 -9.27
CA LEU A 154 17.05 13.19 -9.90
C LEU A 154 17.38 13.09 -11.39
N ASP A 155 18.16 12.10 -11.81
CA ASP A 155 18.49 11.88 -13.23
C ASP A 155 17.27 11.46 -14.04
N GLU A 156 16.38 10.66 -13.46
CA GLU A 156 15.16 10.19 -14.07
C GLU A 156 13.97 11.17 -13.93
N ALA A 157 14.09 12.20 -13.10
CA ALA A 157 12.96 13.08 -12.74
C ALA A 157 12.28 13.73 -13.96
N ALA A 158 13.06 14.16 -14.97
CA ALA A 158 12.51 14.78 -16.18
C ALA A 158 11.67 13.78 -17.01
N GLU A 159 12.11 12.54 -17.12
CA GLU A 159 11.38 11.49 -17.83
C GLU A 159 10.13 11.06 -17.05
N GLN A 160 10.24 10.95 -15.74
CA GLN A 160 9.10 10.63 -14.88
C GLN A 160 8.07 11.75 -14.82
N PHE A 161 8.50 13.01 -14.89
CA PHE A 161 7.61 14.17 -15.06
C PHE A 161 6.79 14.08 -16.34
N ASP A 162 7.43 13.74 -17.45
CA ASP A 162 6.75 13.56 -18.74
C ASP A 162 5.74 12.39 -18.70
N ARG A 163 6.17 11.24 -18.19
CA ARG A 163 5.31 10.05 -18.03
C ARG A 163 4.12 10.26 -17.07
N ALA A 164 4.26 11.13 -16.09
CA ALA A 164 3.16 11.42 -15.18
C ALA A 164 1.91 11.97 -15.90
N PHE A 165 2.09 12.55 -17.10
CA PHE A 165 0.97 13.05 -17.91
C PHE A 165 0.36 12.00 -18.86
N ASP A 166 0.84 10.76 -18.93
CA ASP A 166 0.37 9.77 -19.92
C ASP A 166 -1.12 9.48 -19.78
N ARG A 167 -1.63 9.41 -18.56
CA ARG A 167 -3.06 9.23 -18.31
C ARG A 167 -3.90 10.42 -18.76
N TRP A 168 -3.41 11.64 -18.55
CA TRP A 168 -4.08 12.84 -19.05
C TRP A 168 -4.08 12.87 -20.57
N ARG A 169 -2.96 12.54 -21.21
CA ARG A 169 -2.85 12.40 -22.67
C ARG A 169 -3.87 11.44 -23.24
N GLU A 170 -4.01 10.28 -22.62
CA GLU A 170 -4.99 9.27 -23.01
C GLU A 170 -6.43 9.80 -22.88
N LEU A 171 -6.78 10.39 -21.75
CA LEU A 171 -8.10 10.97 -21.53
C LEU A 171 -8.41 12.12 -22.51
N PHE A 172 -7.45 12.99 -22.77
CA PHE A 172 -7.60 14.11 -23.68
C PHE A 172 -7.75 13.65 -25.12
N ARG A 173 -6.93 12.71 -25.56
CA ARG A 173 -7.04 12.07 -26.89
C ARG A 173 -8.40 11.43 -27.05
N THR A 174 -8.82 10.65 -26.08
CA THR A 174 -10.13 9.99 -26.04
C THR A 174 -11.28 10.99 -26.20
N ALA A 175 -11.32 12.03 -25.38
CA ALA A 175 -12.39 13.03 -25.42
C ALA A 175 -12.40 13.79 -26.80
N THR A 176 -11.24 14.11 -27.33
CA THR A 176 -11.14 14.82 -28.60
C THR A 176 -11.59 13.96 -29.79
N LEU A 177 -11.19 12.69 -29.83
CA LEU A 177 -11.60 11.77 -30.90
C LEU A 177 -13.08 11.42 -30.80
N GLN A 178 -13.64 11.27 -29.59
CA GLN A 178 -15.09 11.09 -29.42
C GLN A 178 -15.88 12.31 -29.92
N LEU A 179 -15.35 13.51 -29.69
CA LEU A 179 -15.96 14.73 -30.21
C LEU A 179 -15.99 14.75 -31.74
N GLN A 180 -14.89 14.40 -32.39
CA GLN A 180 -14.78 14.27 -33.85
C GLN A 180 -15.75 13.22 -34.41
N GLN A 181 -15.82 12.05 -33.76
CA GLN A 181 -16.73 10.97 -34.14
C GLN A 181 -18.19 11.38 -34.01
N ALA A 182 -18.56 12.05 -32.90
CA ALA A 182 -19.91 12.55 -32.69
C ALA A 182 -20.30 13.58 -33.74
N GLN A 183 -19.40 14.49 -34.11
CA GLN A 183 -19.61 15.48 -35.18
C GLN A 183 -19.85 14.78 -36.54
N HIS A 184 -19.03 13.78 -36.89
CA HIS A 184 -19.20 13.01 -38.10
C HIS A 184 -20.53 12.22 -38.11
N GLN A 185 -20.91 11.61 -37.00
CA GLN A 185 -22.20 10.93 -36.85
C GLN A 185 -23.36 11.88 -37.01
N MET A 186 -23.30 13.11 -36.46
CA MET A 186 -24.35 14.14 -36.63
C MET A 186 -24.53 14.55 -38.08
N MET A 187 -23.45 14.69 -38.84
CA MET A 187 -23.49 15.02 -40.27
C MET A 187 -24.16 13.91 -41.11
N ASN A 188 -24.01 12.65 -40.68
CA ASN A 188 -24.49 11.46 -41.43
C ASN A 188 -25.79 10.88 -40.87
N ALA A 189 -26.33 11.42 -39.78
CA ALA A 189 -27.56 10.92 -39.16
C ALA A 189 -28.78 11.07 -40.03
N ARG A 190 -29.41 9.94 -40.40
CA ARG A 190 -30.65 9.89 -41.21
C ARG A 190 -31.93 9.79 -40.40
N LYS A 191 -31.83 9.44 -39.12
CA LYS A 191 -32.96 9.27 -38.20
C LYS A 191 -32.80 10.19 -37.00
N GLY A 192 -33.91 10.70 -36.45
CA GLY A 192 -33.89 11.56 -35.28
C GLY A 192 -33.30 10.89 -34.03
N ALA A 193 -33.45 9.56 -33.88
CA ALA A 193 -32.82 8.82 -32.79
C ALA A 193 -31.31 8.78 -32.89
N ASP A 194 -30.74 8.61 -34.10
CA ASP A 194 -29.31 8.58 -34.32
C ASP A 194 -28.69 9.97 -34.08
N LEU A 195 -29.42 11.04 -34.48
CA LEU A 195 -29.00 12.40 -34.22
C LEU A 195 -28.97 12.71 -32.70
N GLN A 196 -30.00 12.29 -31.96
CA GLN A 196 -30.02 12.46 -30.51
C GLN A 196 -28.86 11.69 -29.79
N ALA A 197 -28.54 10.49 -30.26
CA ALA A 197 -27.43 9.73 -29.72
C ALA A 197 -26.08 10.43 -29.97
N ALA A 198 -25.87 10.91 -31.21
CA ALA A 198 -24.65 11.66 -31.56
C ALA A 198 -24.54 13.00 -30.80
N GLN A 199 -25.67 13.71 -30.59
CA GLN A 199 -25.68 14.93 -29.78
C GLN A 199 -25.30 14.67 -28.31
N ARG A 200 -25.79 13.57 -27.72
CA ARG A 200 -25.41 13.18 -26.36
C ARG A 200 -23.91 12.86 -26.26
N LEU A 201 -23.37 12.10 -27.19
CA LEU A 201 -21.94 11.77 -27.26
C LEU A 201 -21.10 13.04 -27.40
N GLN A 202 -21.52 13.99 -28.26
CA GLN A 202 -20.84 15.28 -28.42
C GLN A 202 -20.81 16.05 -27.12
N GLN A 203 -21.95 16.16 -26.41
CA GLN A 203 -22.02 16.87 -25.16
C GLN A 203 -21.15 16.24 -24.07
N GLU A 204 -21.12 14.91 -23.99
CA GLU A 204 -20.27 14.16 -23.05
C GLU A 204 -18.78 14.42 -23.32
N ALA A 205 -18.37 14.30 -24.59
CA ALA A 205 -16.98 14.54 -25.01
C ALA A 205 -16.53 16.00 -24.76
N LEU A 206 -17.38 16.97 -25.07
CA LEU A 206 -17.09 18.38 -24.81
C LEU A 206 -16.87 18.67 -23.31
N ARG A 207 -17.71 18.08 -22.45
CA ARG A 207 -17.57 18.26 -21.00
C ARG A 207 -16.32 17.60 -20.45
N GLN A 208 -16.02 16.38 -20.90
CA GLN A 208 -14.78 15.70 -20.50
C GLN A 208 -13.55 16.53 -20.91
N ARG A 209 -13.56 17.06 -22.13
CA ARG A 209 -12.49 17.94 -22.60
C ARG A 209 -12.42 19.25 -21.79
N SER A 210 -13.55 19.88 -21.49
CA SER A 210 -13.58 21.09 -20.64
C SER A 210 -13.04 20.83 -19.24
N LEU A 211 -13.36 19.68 -18.65
CA LEU A 211 -12.82 19.25 -17.35
C LEU A 211 -11.30 19.07 -17.40
N LEU A 212 -10.78 18.40 -18.43
CA LEU A 212 -9.33 18.17 -18.62
C LEU A 212 -8.56 19.48 -18.84
N LEU A 213 -9.15 20.44 -19.55
CA LEU A 213 -8.57 21.77 -19.84
C LEU A 213 -8.90 22.79 -18.75
N GLN A 214 -9.70 22.43 -17.74
CA GLN A 214 -10.15 23.32 -16.68
C GLN A 214 -10.95 24.54 -17.14
N ILE A 215 -11.68 24.40 -18.23
CA ILE A 215 -12.59 25.43 -18.75
C ILE A 215 -13.91 25.33 -17.96
N ASP A 216 -14.37 26.43 -17.40
CA ASP A 216 -15.64 26.55 -16.65
C ASP A 216 -15.77 25.68 -15.39
N VAL A 217 -14.65 25.22 -14.81
CA VAL A 217 -14.63 24.49 -13.54
C VAL A 217 -14.18 25.40 -12.41
N GLY A 218 -14.85 25.32 -11.25
CA GLY A 218 -14.39 26.01 -10.03
C GLY A 218 -12.96 25.59 -9.69
N ARG A 219 -12.05 26.56 -9.65
CA ARG A 219 -10.58 26.37 -9.73
C ARG A 219 -9.96 25.50 -8.64
N GLU A 220 -10.58 25.40 -7.46
CA GLU A 220 -9.97 24.76 -6.29
C GLU A 220 -10.32 23.27 -6.15
N GLU A 221 -11.29 22.75 -6.89
CA GLU A 221 -11.78 21.39 -6.76
C GLU A 221 -11.46 20.45 -7.92
N SER A 222 -10.82 20.93 -8.97
CA SER A 222 -10.55 20.13 -10.15
C SER A 222 -9.40 19.14 -9.94
N ASP A 223 -9.66 17.86 -10.18
CA ASP A 223 -8.65 16.78 -10.15
C ASP A 223 -7.55 16.97 -11.20
N PHE A 224 -7.75 17.81 -12.21
CA PHE A 224 -6.80 18.11 -13.29
C PHE A 224 -6.06 19.45 -13.12
N TYR A 225 -6.16 20.08 -11.97
CA TYR A 225 -5.24 21.16 -11.64
C TYR A 225 -3.80 20.59 -11.60
N PRO A 226 -2.80 21.15 -12.33
CA PRO A 226 -1.53 20.46 -12.59
C PRO A 226 -0.82 19.92 -11.35
N TYR A 227 -0.71 20.70 -10.27
CA TYR A 227 -0.08 20.23 -9.03
C TYR A 227 -0.86 19.10 -8.36
N ARG A 228 -2.18 19.21 -8.33
CA ARG A 228 -3.05 18.18 -7.78
C ARG A 228 -3.01 16.91 -8.62
N TYR A 229 -3.02 17.07 -9.95
CA TYR A 229 -2.90 15.97 -10.88
C TYR A 229 -1.57 15.21 -10.71
N LEU A 230 -0.44 15.92 -10.68
CA LEU A 230 0.88 15.33 -10.46
C LEU A 230 1.00 14.63 -9.09
N ALA A 231 0.35 15.17 -8.06
CA ALA A 231 0.27 14.52 -6.77
C ALA A 231 -0.59 13.24 -6.81
N SER A 232 -1.71 13.27 -7.54
CA SER A 232 -2.58 12.09 -7.70
C SER A 232 -1.99 10.98 -8.56
N GLU A 233 -1.04 11.31 -9.45
CA GLU A 233 -0.25 10.35 -10.21
C GLU A 233 1.04 9.91 -9.48
N GLY A 234 1.28 10.41 -8.26
CA GLY A 234 2.40 10.02 -7.42
C GLY A 234 3.74 10.69 -7.76
N PHE A 235 3.76 11.65 -8.70
CA PHE A 235 4.97 12.40 -9.02
C PHE A 235 5.32 13.42 -7.93
N LEU A 236 4.33 14.09 -7.35
CA LEU A 236 4.47 15.00 -6.21
C LEU A 236 3.91 14.38 -4.93
N PRO A 237 4.34 14.82 -3.73
CA PRO A 237 3.78 14.32 -2.48
C PRO A 237 2.30 14.68 -2.35
N GLY A 238 1.48 13.66 -2.13
CA GLY A 238 0.02 13.75 -2.22
C GLY A 238 -0.72 13.54 -0.90
N TYR A 239 -0.24 14.03 0.24
CA TYR A 239 -0.86 13.79 1.55
C TYR A 239 -2.36 14.13 1.63
N ASN A 240 -2.82 15.12 0.87
CA ASN A 240 -4.22 15.52 0.80
C ASN A 240 -4.88 15.20 -0.55
N PHE A 241 -4.17 14.54 -1.46
CA PHE A 241 -4.63 14.27 -2.82
C PHE A 241 -4.58 12.76 -3.08
N PRO A 242 -5.69 12.04 -2.85
CA PRO A 242 -5.74 10.63 -3.16
C PRO A 242 -5.51 10.39 -4.66
N ALA A 243 -5.00 9.19 -5.00
CA ALA A 243 -4.84 8.76 -6.39
C ALA A 243 -6.13 9.03 -7.18
N LEU A 244 -5.99 9.37 -8.47
CA LEU A 244 -7.13 9.74 -9.33
C LEU A 244 -8.28 8.76 -9.17
N PRO A 245 -9.47 9.26 -8.72
CA PRO A 245 -10.62 8.42 -8.46
C PRO A 245 -11.17 7.85 -9.78
N ILE A 246 -11.95 6.78 -9.68
CA ILE A 246 -12.86 6.37 -10.74
C ILE A 246 -14.13 7.19 -10.58
N ARG A 247 -14.67 7.66 -11.69
CA ARG A 247 -15.82 8.56 -11.71
C ARG A 247 -17.00 7.89 -12.39
N ALA A 248 -18.19 8.13 -11.83
CA ALA A 248 -19.45 7.74 -12.41
C ALA A 248 -20.13 8.96 -13.02
N TRP A 249 -20.43 8.90 -14.31
CA TRP A 249 -21.20 9.95 -15.00
C TRP A 249 -22.67 9.81 -14.70
N VAL A 250 -23.28 10.85 -14.13
CA VAL A 250 -24.70 10.97 -13.84
C VAL A 250 -25.33 12.02 -14.76
N PRO A 251 -26.10 11.62 -15.81
CA PRO A 251 -26.68 12.56 -16.74
C PRO A 251 -27.89 13.32 -16.14
N ARG A 252 -27.94 14.64 -16.29
CA ARG A 252 -29.03 15.52 -15.90
C ARG A 252 -29.55 16.35 -17.09
N GLY A 253 -30.37 15.78 -17.92
CA GLY A 253 -30.85 16.46 -19.14
C GLY A 253 -29.67 16.87 -20.04
N ALA A 254 -29.54 18.16 -20.34
CA ALA A 254 -28.42 18.71 -21.07
C ALA A 254 -27.14 18.88 -20.20
N GLN A 255 -27.25 18.78 -18.88
CA GLN A 255 -26.15 18.86 -17.94
C GLN A 255 -25.96 17.50 -17.25
N GLY A 256 -24.87 17.29 -16.57
CA GLY A 256 -24.57 16.11 -15.79
C GLY A 256 -23.36 16.36 -14.90
N GLU A 257 -23.08 15.44 -14.02
CA GLU A 257 -21.97 15.55 -13.08
C GLU A 257 -21.23 14.22 -12.94
N TYR A 258 -19.99 14.29 -12.51
CA TYR A 258 -19.18 13.13 -12.16
C TYR A 258 -19.19 12.92 -10.64
N ILE A 259 -19.50 11.70 -10.22
CA ILE A 259 -19.37 11.27 -8.82
C ILE A 259 -18.04 10.51 -8.69
N PRO A 260 -17.04 11.06 -7.98
CA PRO A 260 -15.76 10.38 -7.79
C PRO A 260 -15.83 9.37 -6.63
N ARG A 261 -15.07 8.28 -6.75
CA ARG A 261 -14.80 7.31 -5.66
C ARG A 261 -13.36 6.83 -5.71
N PRO A 262 -12.68 6.66 -4.55
CA PRO A 262 -11.39 6.00 -4.49
C PRO A 262 -11.44 4.63 -5.19
N ARG A 263 -10.38 4.27 -5.90
CA ARG A 263 -10.35 3.07 -6.78
C ARG A 263 -10.78 1.78 -6.06
N PHE A 264 -10.28 1.54 -4.84
CA PHE A 264 -10.59 0.34 -4.06
C PHE A 264 -12.05 0.27 -3.57
N LEU A 265 -12.72 1.39 -3.50
CA LEU A 265 -14.15 1.48 -3.22
C LEU A 265 -14.96 1.36 -4.52
N ALA A 266 -14.51 2.05 -5.57
CA ALA A 266 -15.19 2.10 -6.86
C ALA A 266 -15.32 0.72 -7.52
N ILE A 267 -14.33 -0.16 -7.35
CA ILE A 267 -14.35 -1.52 -7.91
C ILE A 267 -15.58 -2.34 -7.50
N ARG A 268 -16.19 -2.01 -6.37
CA ARG A 268 -17.45 -2.58 -5.88
C ARG A 268 -18.64 -1.66 -6.14
N GLU A 269 -18.54 -0.37 -5.79
CA GLU A 269 -19.66 0.56 -5.88
C GLU A 269 -20.05 0.88 -7.31
N PHE A 270 -19.07 0.96 -8.21
CA PHE A 270 -19.29 1.27 -9.62
C PHE A 270 -19.25 0.02 -10.53
N ALA A 271 -19.32 -1.17 -9.94
CA ALA A 271 -19.37 -2.40 -10.71
C ALA A 271 -20.64 -2.43 -11.61
N PRO A 272 -20.55 -3.03 -12.83
CA PRO A 272 -21.64 -3.11 -13.75
C PRO A 272 -22.90 -3.72 -13.13
N GLY A 273 -24.05 -3.05 -13.33
CA GLY A 273 -25.34 -3.44 -12.75
C GLY A 273 -25.55 -3.02 -11.31
N ASN A 274 -24.58 -2.39 -10.66
CA ASN A 274 -24.78 -1.80 -9.34
C ASN A 274 -25.56 -0.47 -9.43
N PHE A 275 -26.07 -0.03 -8.29
CA PHE A 275 -26.85 1.21 -8.20
C PHE A 275 -26.13 2.26 -7.38
N ILE A 276 -26.07 3.46 -7.91
CA ILE A 276 -25.60 4.66 -7.22
C ILE A 276 -26.85 5.46 -6.80
N TYR A 277 -26.89 5.83 -5.54
CA TYR A 277 -27.95 6.64 -4.97
C TYR A 277 -27.49 8.09 -4.89
N HIS A 278 -28.09 8.94 -5.71
CA HIS A 278 -27.67 10.32 -5.82
C HIS A 278 -28.86 11.23 -6.09
N GLU A 279 -29.01 12.33 -5.32
CA GLU A 279 -30.04 13.33 -5.41
C GLU A 279 -31.46 12.78 -5.58
N GLY A 280 -31.86 11.90 -4.68
CA GLY A 280 -33.19 11.32 -4.66
C GLY A 280 -33.50 10.36 -5.80
N ALA A 281 -32.52 9.97 -6.60
CA ALA A 281 -32.66 9.03 -7.69
C ALA A 281 -31.69 7.84 -7.57
N GLN A 282 -32.10 6.74 -8.19
CA GLN A 282 -31.31 5.52 -8.33
C GLN A 282 -30.71 5.47 -9.74
N TRP A 283 -29.41 5.35 -9.82
CA TRP A 283 -28.64 5.33 -11.06
C TRP A 283 -27.93 3.99 -11.23
N GLU A 284 -28.26 3.27 -12.27
CA GLU A 284 -27.66 1.99 -12.60
C GLU A 284 -26.39 2.20 -13.41
N VAL A 285 -25.29 1.52 -13.02
CA VAL A 285 -24.07 1.45 -13.82
C VAL A 285 -24.32 0.54 -15.02
N VAL A 286 -24.31 1.09 -16.22
CA VAL A 286 -24.68 0.40 -17.46
C VAL A 286 -23.52 0.12 -18.40
N GLY A 287 -22.34 0.67 -18.13
CA GLY A 287 -21.16 0.46 -18.94
C GLY A 287 -20.01 1.38 -18.57
N PHE A 288 -18.95 1.27 -19.33
CA PHE A 288 -17.72 2.02 -19.18
C PHE A 288 -17.60 3.15 -20.18
N GLN A 289 -16.85 4.19 -19.83
CA GLN A 289 -16.39 5.16 -20.81
C GLN A 289 -15.26 4.54 -21.62
N THR A 290 -15.44 4.46 -22.94
CA THR A 290 -14.49 3.84 -23.86
C THR A 290 -13.68 4.88 -24.61
N PRO A 291 -12.36 4.69 -24.76
CA PRO A 291 -11.56 5.45 -25.70
C PRO A 291 -11.98 5.10 -27.14
N PRO A 292 -11.69 5.96 -28.12
CA PRO A 292 -11.72 5.58 -29.53
C PRO A 292 -10.72 4.44 -29.77
N GLY A 293 -11.19 3.36 -30.38
CA GLY A 293 -10.42 2.11 -30.48
C GLY A 293 -10.83 1.04 -29.45
N GLY A 294 -11.74 1.40 -28.52
CA GLY A 294 -12.31 0.43 -27.61
C GLY A 294 -11.48 0.21 -26.33
N LEU A 295 -11.84 -0.85 -25.59
CA LEU A 295 -11.20 -1.25 -24.35
C LEU A 295 -10.18 -2.38 -24.52
N GLN A 296 -9.96 -2.88 -25.76
CA GLN A 296 -9.16 -4.06 -26.02
C GLN A 296 -7.72 -3.92 -25.50
N GLU A 297 -7.09 -2.76 -25.71
CA GLU A 297 -5.72 -2.48 -25.28
C GLU A 297 -5.57 -2.37 -23.76
N ARG A 298 -6.67 -2.19 -23.02
CA ARG A 298 -6.71 -2.14 -21.55
C ARG A 298 -6.93 -3.50 -20.91
N VAL A 299 -7.20 -4.52 -21.71
CA VAL A 299 -7.31 -5.89 -21.22
C VAL A 299 -5.92 -6.47 -21.09
N VAL A 300 -5.53 -6.82 -19.88
CA VAL A 300 -4.24 -7.45 -19.57
C VAL A 300 -4.45 -8.86 -19.06
N GLU A 301 -3.50 -9.72 -19.35
CA GLU A 301 -3.50 -11.08 -18.84
C GLU A 301 -2.54 -11.20 -17.66
N ARG A 302 -3.02 -11.76 -16.55
CA ARG A 302 -2.23 -11.97 -15.33
C ARG A 302 -2.52 -13.36 -14.75
N ARG A 303 -1.48 -13.98 -14.21
CA ARG A 303 -1.61 -15.20 -13.42
C ARG A 303 -1.68 -14.83 -11.93
N ILE A 304 -2.57 -15.48 -11.20
CA ILE A 304 -2.72 -15.30 -9.76
C ILE A 304 -2.47 -16.64 -9.09
N CYS A 305 -1.48 -16.70 -8.23
CA CYS A 305 -1.16 -17.89 -7.48
C CYS A 305 -2.17 -18.08 -6.34
N ARG A 306 -2.98 -19.13 -6.38
CA ARG A 306 -3.92 -19.46 -5.32
C ARG A 306 -3.22 -19.87 -4.02
N VAL A 307 -2.02 -20.44 -4.18
CA VAL A 307 -1.24 -20.95 -3.03
C VAL A 307 -0.78 -19.81 -2.14
N CYS A 308 -0.33 -18.66 -2.69
CA CYS A 308 0.19 -17.56 -1.87
C CYS A 308 -0.46 -16.18 -2.11
N GLY A 309 -1.37 -16.04 -3.09
CA GLY A 309 -2.02 -14.78 -3.44
C GLY A 309 -1.19 -13.82 -4.28
N THR A 310 0.03 -14.19 -4.70
CA THR A 310 0.88 -13.33 -5.53
C THR A 310 0.42 -13.35 -6.99
N PHE A 311 0.40 -12.18 -7.64
CA PHE A 311 0.18 -12.10 -9.09
C PHE A 311 1.48 -11.96 -9.87
N SER A 312 1.49 -12.47 -11.11
CA SER A 312 2.62 -12.37 -12.02
C SER A 312 2.20 -12.05 -13.44
N GLU A 313 3.15 -11.60 -14.23
CA GLU A 313 3.02 -11.47 -15.67
C GLU A 313 3.20 -12.83 -16.36
N LEU A 314 2.90 -12.91 -17.65
CA LEU A 314 3.13 -14.10 -18.44
C LEU A 314 4.65 -14.37 -18.61
N GLY A 315 5.02 -15.63 -18.68
CA GLY A 315 6.40 -16.06 -18.98
C GLY A 315 7.24 -16.53 -17.78
N ALA A 316 6.70 -16.51 -16.56
CA ALA A 316 7.36 -17.13 -15.41
C ALA A 316 6.96 -18.62 -15.30
N ASP A 317 7.93 -19.51 -15.06
CA ASP A 317 7.70 -20.94 -14.84
C ASP A 317 7.34 -21.25 -13.38
N LEU A 318 7.82 -20.42 -12.45
CA LEU A 318 7.59 -20.56 -11.03
C LEU A 318 6.97 -19.26 -10.45
N CYS A 319 6.13 -19.42 -9.45
CA CYS A 319 5.54 -18.29 -8.73
C CYS A 319 6.64 -17.47 -8.00
N PRO A 320 6.73 -16.16 -8.23
CA PRO A 320 7.75 -15.32 -7.59
C PRO A 320 7.56 -15.17 -6.07
N GLY A 321 6.38 -15.54 -5.54
CA GLY A 321 6.09 -15.42 -4.11
C GLY A 321 6.29 -16.69 -3.30
N CYS A 322 6.12 -17.89 -3.90
CA CYS A 322 6.19 -19.16 -3.17
C CYS A 322 6.91 -20.29 -3.93
N GLY A 323 7.39 -20.04 -5.15
CA GLY A 323 8.08 -21.07 -5.95
C GLY A 323 7.18 -22.16 -6.52
N THR A 324 5.86 -22.10 -6.32
CA THR A 324 4.92 -23.09 -6.90
C THR A 324 4.95 -23.03 -8.42
N GLN A 325 4.87 -24.19 -9.07
CA GLN A 325 4.84 -24.27 -10.52
C GLN A 325 3.63 -23.53 -11.11
N MET A 326 3.86 -22.77 -12.18
CA MET A 326 2.85 -21.92 -12.82
C MET A 326 1.98 -22.73 -13.78
N ASP A 327 1.12 -23.58 -13.27
CA ASP A 327 0.14 -24.37 -14.01
C ASP A 327 -1.29 -23.81 -13.91
N ALA A 328 -2.22 -24.38 -14.68
CA ALA A 328 -3.62 -23.92 -14.69
C ALA A 328 -4.38 -24.20 -13.39
N SER A 329 -3.94 -25.16 -12.57
CA SER A 329 -4.60 -25.55 -11.33
C SER A 329 -4.27 -24.61 -10.18
N HIS A 330 -2.99 -24.26 -10.04
CA HIS A 330 -2.49 -23.43 -8.95
C HIS A 330 -2.41 -21.94 -9.32
N THR A 331 -2.22 -21.63 -10.61
CA THR A 331 -2.03 -20.26 -11.10
C THR A 331 -2.92 -19.96 -12.31
N PRO A 332 -4.24 -19.88 -12.11
CA PRO A 332 -5.15 -19.59 -13.22
C PRO A 332 -4.82 -18.27 -13.90
N LEU A 333 -5.00 -18.27 -15.22
CA LEU A 333 -4.86 -17.08 -16.04
C LEU A 333 -6.16 -16.29 -16.06
N PHE A 334 -6.08 -15.00 -15.74
CA PHE A 334 -7.21 -14.09 -15.79
C PHE A 334 -7.02 -13.01 -16.85
N ARG A 335 -8.07 -12.77 -17.61
CA ARG A 335 -8.21 -11.59 -18.46
C ARG A 335 -8.80 -10.48 -17.60
N LEU A 336 -8.01 -9.43 -17.37
CA LEU A 336 -8.31 -8.36 -16.45
C LEU A 336 -8.46 -7.04 -17.21
N LEU A 337 -9.58 -6.35 -17.01
CA LEU A 337 -9.81 -5.00 -17.51
C LEU A 337 -9.57 -4.00 -16.38
N GLU A 338 -8.58 -3.10 -16.52
CA GLU A 338 -8.42 -1.99 -15.59
C GLU A 338 -9.66 -1.10 -15.65
N MET A 339 -10.32 -0.96 -14.49
CA MET A 339 -11.63 -0.33 -14.41
C MET A 339 -11.57 1.14 -14.83
N PRO A 340 -12.23 1.53 -15.95
CA PRO A 340 -12.34 2.92 -16.38
C PRO A 340 -13.45 3.67 -15.63
N ASP A 341 -13.61 4.96 -15.94
CA ASP A 341 -14.80 5.71 -15.55
C ASP A 341 -16.08 5.07 -16.10
N VAL A 342 -17.18 5.19 -15.37
CA VAL A 342 -18.43 4.48 -15.71
C VAL A 342 -19.55 5.40 -16.13
N ARG A 343 -20.47 4.88 -16.95
CA ARG A 343 -21.69 5.53 -17.35
C ARG A 343 -22.87 4.99 -16.56
N THR A 344 -23.81 5.88 -16.21
CA THR A 344 -24.99 5.50 -15.48
C THR A 344 -26.27 5.82 -16.26
N ARG A 345 -27.36 5.17 -15.86
CA ARG A 345 -28.69 5.41 -16.37
C ARG A 345 -29.69 5.49 -15.22
N ARG A 346 -30.54 6.53 -15.21
CA ARG A 346 -31.59 6.68 -14.22
C ARG A 346 -32.60 5.53 -14.30
N ARG A 347 -32.94 4.93 -13.15
CA ARG A 347 -33.93 3.83 -13.06
C ARG A 347 -35.21 4.25 -12.40
N SER A 348 -35.16 4.65 -11.15
CA SER A 348 -36.33 5.01 -10.36
C SER A 348 -35.99 6.05 -9.29
N SER A 349 -36.97 6.54 -8.57
CA SER A 349 -36.74 7.23 -7.30
C SER A 349 -36.24 6.27 -6.24
N ILE A 350 -35.52 6.80 -5.25
CA ILE A 350 -35.01 6.01 -4.12
C ILE A 350 -36.16 5.45 -3.31
N THR A 351 -36.15 4.15 -3.05
CA THR A 351 -37.02 3.47 -2.10
C THR A 351 -36.33 3.28 -0.76
N SER A 352 -37.11 3.22 0.33
CA SER A 352 -36.56 2.95 1.68
C SER A 352 -36.16 1.49 1.91
N ASN A 353 -36.35 0.61 0.92
CA ASN A 353 -36.10 -0.83 1.05
C ASN A 353 -34.59 -1.14 0.98
N GLU A 354 -33.93 -1.31 2.15
CA GLU A 354 -32.50 -1.66 2.26
C GLU A 354 -32.17 -3.06 1.74
N GLU A 355 -33.13 -3.97 1.67
CA GLU A 355 -32.89 -5.34 1.21
C GLU A 355 -32.46 -5.41 -0.27
N GLU A 356 -32.94 -4.47 -1.10
CA GLU A 356 -32.46 -4.37 -2.48
C GLU A 356 -30.98 -3.98 -2.61
N ARG A 357 -30.47 -3.20 -1.65
CA ARG A 357 -29.06 -2.81 -1.59
C ARG A 357 -28.14 -3.97 -1.25
N ARG A 358 -28.60 -4.93 -0.43
CA ARG A 358 -27.81 -6.07 0.06
C ARG A 358 -27.75 -7.24 -0.93
N ARG A 359 -28.70 -7.37 -1.85
CA ARG A 359 -28.85 -8.54 -2.75
C ARG A 359 -27.76 -8.69 -3.81
N ARG A 360 -26.99 -7.66 -4.11
CA ARG A 360 -25.95 -7.70 -5.17
C ARG A 360 -24.55 -7.51 -4.60
N GLY A 361 -24.10 -8.52 -3.84
CA GLY A 361 -22.70 -8.59 -3.46
C GLY A 361 -21.84 -9.04 -4.63
N TYR A 362 -20.63 -8.48 -4.74
CA TYR A 362 -19.61 -8.91 -5.69
C TYR A 362 -18.57 -9.75 -4.97
N GLU A 363 -17.98 -10.69 -5.71
CA GLU A 363 -16.83 -11.43 -5.25
C GLU A 363 -15.56 -10.65 -5.56
N ILE A 364 -14.87 -10.21 -4.52
CA ILE A 364 -13.65 -9.40 -4.63
C ILE A 364 -12.50 -10.20 -4.08
N GLU A 365 -11.46 -10.36 -4.88
CA GLU A 365 -10.19 -10.99 -4.52
C GLU A 365 -9.08 -9.95 -4.47
N THR A 366 -8.18 -10.09 -3.51
CA THR A 366 -6.98 -9.27 -3.41
C THR A 366 -5.76 -10.12 -3.76
N ALA A 367 -4.95 -9.64 -4.69
CA ALA A 367 -3.66 -10.21 -5.02
C ALA A 367 -2.56 -9.17 -4.82
N TYR A 368 -1.35 -9.62 -4.54
CA TYR A 368 -0.24 -8.71 -4.25
C TYR A 368 1.02 -9.10 -5.02
N ARG A 369 1.93 -8.12 -5.16
CA ARG A 369 3.28 -8.33 -5.65
C ARG A 369 4.24 -7.40 -4.91
N PHE A 370 5.32 -7.96 -4.39
CA PHE A 370 6.38 -7.16 -3.80
C PHE A 370 7.14 -6.37 -4.86
N ALA A 371 7.60 -5.19 -4.51
CA ALA A 371 8.63 -4.50 -5.28
C ALA A 371 9.91 -5.34 -5.28
N LEU A 372 10.68 -5.29 -6.37
CA LEU A 372 11.92 -6.02 -6.50
C LEU A 372 13.12 -5.08 -6.27
N ARG A 373 14.17 -5.62 -5.70
CA ARG A 373 15.49 -4.99 -5.62
C ARG A 373 16.20 -5.11 -6.98
N GLU A 374 17.30 -4.41 -7.17
CA GLU A 374 18.11 -4.48 -8.41
C GLU A 374 18.60 -5.90 -8.73
N ASN A 375 18.84 -6.71 -7.71
CA ASN A 375 19.22 -8.13 -7.85
C ASN A 375 18.04 -9.08 -8.15
N GLY A 376 16.82 -8.55 -8.35
CA GLY A 376 15.61 -9.33 -8.64
C GLY A 376 14.96 -9.97 -7.41
N GLN A 377 15.49 -9.79 -6.21
CA GLN A 377 14.87 -10.30 -4.99
C GLN A 377 13.73 -9.39 -4.49
N PRO A 378 12.73 -9.94 -3.78
CA PRO A 378 11.68 -9.14 -3.16
C PRO A 378 12.25 -8.13 -2.15
N ARG A 379 11.71 -6.91 -2.19
CA ARG A 379 12.03 -5.87 -1.22
C ARG A 379 11.12 -6.02 -0.01
N VAL A 380 11.54 -6.85 0.93
CA VAL A 380 10.80 -7.15 2.16
C VAL A 380 11.71 -7.11 3.38
N GLN A 381 11.10 -6.89 4.55
CA GLN A 381 11.69 -7.13 5.86
C GLN A 381 10.97 -8.30 6.49
N GLU A 382 11.70 -9.26 7.03
CA GLU A 382 11.13 -10.42 7.71
C GLU A 382 11.46 -10.36 9.20
N ALA A 383 10.56 -10.90 10.02
CA ALA A 383 10.78 -11.07 11.44
C ALA A 383 10.08 -12.34 11.92
N ASP A 384 10.67 -13.03 12.88
CA ASP A 384 10.02 -14.16 13.54
C ASP A 384 9.38 -13.68 14.85
N VAL A 385 8.20 -14.19 15.13
CA VAL A 385 7.50 -14.01 16.40
C VAL A 385 7.75 -15.22 17.26
N LEU A 386 8.48 -15.02 18.35
CA LEU A 386 8.85 -16.07 19.28
C LEU A 386 7.94 -16.03 20.52
N VAL A 387 7.50 -17.22 20.96
CA VAL A 387 6.86 -17.43 22.24
C VAL A 387 7.67 -18.49 22.98
N GLN A 388 8.24 -18.17 24.16
CA GLN A 388 9.14 -19.06 24.89
C GLN A 388 10.31 -19.58 24.03
N ASP A 389 10.90 -18.67 23.24
CA ASP A 389 12.01 -18.92 22.30
C ASP A 389 11.65 -19.83 21.09
N GLU A 390 10.39 -20.25 20.93
CA GLU A 390 9.94 -21.02 19.76
C GLU A 390 9.18 -20.14 18.77
N PRO A 391 9.49 -20.23 17.46
CA PRO A 391 8.83 -19.42 16.44
C PRO A 391 7.37 -19.89 16.22
N VAL A 392 6.43 -18.96 16.35
CA VAL A 392 5.00 -19.17 16.18
C VAL A 392 4.49 -18.57 14.88
N PHE A 393 4.94 -17.36 14.55
CA PHE A 393 4.61 -16.68 13.30
C PHE A 393 5.86 -16.12 12.64
N ARG A 394 5.77 -15.96 11.32
CA ARG A 394 6.68 -15.17 10.51
C ARG A 394 5.96 -13.95 9.97
N LEU A 395 6.53 -12.78 10.18
CA LEU A 395 6.08 -11.51 9.64
C LEU A 395 6.89 -11.19 8.38
N VAL A 396 6.21 -10.77 7.31
CA VAL A 396 6.84 -10.29 6.08
C VAL A 396 6.28 -8.92 5.75
N TYR A 397 7.03 -7.88 6.01
CA TYR A 397 6.65 -6.50 5.74
C TYR A 397 7.22 -6.02 4.41
N ALA A 398 6.40 -5.34 3.60
CA ALA A 398 6.80 -4.72 2.35
C ALA A 398 6.35 -3.25 2.31
N PRO A 399 7.29 -2.29 2.19
CA PRO A 399 6.97 -0.85 2.24
C PRO A 399 6.29 -0.31 0.97
N ALA A 400 6.29 -1.04 -0.13
CA ALA A 400 5.74 -0.58 -1.41
C ALA A 400 5.29 -1.76 -2.27
N ALA A 401 4.35 -2.54 -1.79
CA ALA A 401 3.80 -3.63 -2.58
C ALA A 401 2.65 -3.15 -3.47
N THR A 402 2.57 -3.71 -4.67
CA THR A 402 1.43 -3.50 -5.55
C THR A 402 0.31 -4.44 -5.14
N LEU A 403 -0.85 -3.87 -4.82
CA LEU A 403 -2.09 -4.59 -4.58
C LEU A 403 -3.01 -4.50 -5.80
N LEU A 404 -3.54 -5.63 -6.23
CA LEU A 404 -4.65 -5.72 -7.19
C LEU A 404 -5.91 -6.10 -6.43
N ARG A 405 -6.98 -5.34 -6.61
CA ARG A 405 -8.33 -5.77 -6.24
C ARG A 405 -9.10 -6.15 -7.48
N ILE A 406 -9.57 -7.39 -7.52
CA ILE A 406 -10.18 -8.01 -8.68
C ILE A 406 -11.64 -8.30 -8.35
N ASN A 407 -12.53 -7.84 -9.22
CA ASN A 407 -13.95 -8.12 -9.12
C ASN A 407 -14.31 -9.26 -10.09
N HIS A 408 -14.63 -10.41 -9.52
CA HIS A 408 -15.04 -11.62 -10.23
C HIS A 408 -16.50 -11.64 -10.66
N GLY A 409 -17.22 -10.54 -10.46
CA GLY A 409 -18.65 -10.46 -10.79
C GLY A 409 -19.58 -10.69 -9.59
N PRO A 410 -20.87 -10.78 -9.85
CA PRO A 410 -21.88 -10.98 -8.79
C PRO A 410 -21.69 -12.32 -8.07
N ARG A 411 -21.83 -12.31 -6.75
CA ARG A 411 -21.78 -13.54 -5.93
C ARG A 411 -22.79 -14.57 -6.39
N GLY A 412 -22.39 -15.81 -6.49
CA GLY A 412 -23.23 -16.93 -6.92
C GLY A 412 -23.50 -16.96 -8.42
N SER A 413 -22.75 -16.19 -9.21
CA SER A 413 -22.78 -16.32 -10.68
C SER A 413 -22.10 -17.61 -11.12
N ASN A 414 -22.74 -18.34 -12.04
CA ASN A 414 -22.14 -19.55 -12.61
C ASN A 414 -20.94 -19.22 -13.53
N ILE A 415 -20.84 -17.99 -14.02
CA ILE A 415 -19.74 -17.51 -14.88
C ILE A 415 -19.14 -16.29 -14.20
N PRO A 416 -17.96 -16.45 -13.53
CA PRO A 416 -17.30 -15.34 -12.88
C PRO A 416 -16.80 -14.32 -13.90
N GLY A 417 -17.08 -13.02 -13.70
CA GLY A 417 -16.64 -11.92 -14.56
C GLY A 417 -17.80 -11.14 -15.17
N PHE A 418 -17.46 -10.36 -16.17
CA PHE A 418 -18.38 -9.47 -16.87
C PHE A 418 -18.21 -9.62 -18.38
N THR A 419 -19.30 -9.74 -19.11
CA THR A 419 -19.27 -9.69 -20.58
C THR A 419 -19.44 -8.23 -21.00
N VAL A 420 -18.43 -7.69 -21.66
CA VAL A 420 -18.34 -6.28 -22.06
C VAL A 420 -18.19 -6.21 -23.56
N ASP A 421 -18.92 -5.33 -24.21
CA ASP A 421 -18.66 -4.92 -25.58
C ASP A 421 -17.45 -3.95 -25.54
N VAL A 422 -16.30 -4.43 -25.99
CA VAL A 422 -15.04 -3.69 -25.87
C VAL A 422 -14.97 -2.47 -26.80
N ASP A 423 -15.81 -2.37 -27.81
CA ASP A 423 -15.84 -1.23 -28.73
C ASP A 423 -16.61 -0.04 -28.14
N ASN A 424 -17.70 -0.29 -27.40
CA ASN A 424 -18.57 0.75 -26.86
C ASN A 424 -18.69 0.76 -25.33
N GLY A 425 -18.08 -0.21 -24.64
CA GLY A 425 -18.05 -0.31 -23.18
C GLY A 425 -19.38 -0.73 -22.53
N GLU A 426 -20.39 -1.15 -23.31
CA GLU A 426 -21.63 -1.63 -22.74
C GLU A 426 -21.44 -2.98 -22.03
N TRP A 427 -22.03 -3.09 -20.85
CA TRP A 427 -22.10 -4.35 -20.13
C TRP A 427 -23.38 -5.11 -20.47
N LEU A 428 -23.24 -6.41 -20.70
CA LEU A 428 -24.31 -7.34 -21.01
C LEU A 428 -24.66 -8.19 -19.78
N ARG A 429 -25.93 -8.22 -19.41
CA ARG A 429 -26.40 -8.98 -18.24
C ARG A 429 -26.46 -10.48 -18.48
N SER A 430 -26.70 -10.88 -19.73
CA SER A 430 -26.76 -12.28 -20.12
C SER A 430 -26.24 -12.46 -21.54
N PRO A 431 -25.72 -13.68 -21.86
CA PRO A 431 -25.33 -14.02 -23.23
C PRO A 431 -26.50 -13.89 -24.25
N GLU A 432 -27.75 -14.02 -23.80
CA GLU A 432 -28.92 -13.90 -24.64
C GLU A 432 -29.15 -12.46 -25.13
N GLU A 433 -28.70 -11.45 -24.39
CA GLU A 433 -28.74 -10.04 -24.83
C GLU A 433 -27.81 -9.80 -26.03
N ALA A 434 -26.73 -10.58 -26.13
CA ALA A 434 -25.83 -10.51 -27.26
C ALA A 434 -26.51 -10.95 -28.58
N HIS A 435 -27.36 -11.97 -28.53
CA HIS A 435 -28.06 -12.49 -29.69
C HIS A 435 -29.23 -11.60 -30.16
N LYS A 436 -29.75 -10.71 -29.29
CA LYS A 436 -30.82 -9.79 -29.62
C LYS A 436 -30.33 -8.50 -30.28
N ALA A 437 -29.02 -8.28 -30.33
CA ALA A 437 -28.43 -7.10 -30.93
C ALA A 437 -28.56 -7.11 -32.45
N LYS A 438 -29.01 -5.98 -33.01
CA LYS A 438 -29.13 -5.81 -34.48
C LYS A 438 -27.83 -5.56 -35.20
N GLN A 439 -26.72 -5.36 -34.47
CA GLN A 439 -25.39 -5.10 -35.00
C GLN A 439 -24.40 -6.11 -34.40
N PRO A 440 -23.36 -6.48 -35.14
CA PRO A 440 -22.28 -7.30 -34.59
C PRO A 440 -21.63 -6.58 -33.42
N ARG A 441 -21.38 -7.29 -32.31
CA ARG A 441 -20.77 -6.80 -31.09
C ARG A 441 -19.43 -7.48 -30.88
N ASN A 442 -18.43 -6.72 -30.50
CA ASN A 442 -17.10 -7.23 -30.15
C ASN A 442 -17.08 -7.51 -28.64
N LEU A 443 -17.51 -8.72 -28.27
CA LEU A 443 -17.70 -9.09 -26.86
C LEU A 443 -16.43 -9.76 -26.31
N ASP A 444 -16.03 -9.29 -25.14
CA ASP A 444 -14.99 -9.93 -24.35
C ASP A 444 -15.51 -10.25 -22.94
N HIS A 445 -15.01 -11.34 -22.37
CA HIS A 445 -15.34 -11.74 -21.02
C HIS A 445 -14.14 -11.50 -20.11
N VAL A 446 -14.29 -10.51 -19.22
CA VAL A 446 -13.19 -9.98 -18.40
C VAL A 446 -13.57 -9.90 -16.93
N ARG A 447 -12.59 -9.88 -16.06
CA ARG A 447 -12.74 -9.43 -14.67
C ARG A 447 -12.24 -8.00 -14.55
N LEU A 448 -12.91 -7.20 -13.73
CA LEU A 448 -12.45 -5.84 -13.48
C LEU A 448 -11.36 -5.85 -12.42
N PHE A 449 -10.39 -4.96 -12.57
CA PHE A 449 -9.40 -4.76 -11.51
C PHE A 449 -9.05 -3.30 -11.32
N VAL A 450 -8.54 -3.00 -10.14
CA VAL A 450 -7.87 -1.75 -9.80
C VAL A 450 -6.57 -2.08 -9.10
N ARG A 451 -5.56 -1.23 -9.26
CA ARG A 451 -4.26 -1.38 -8.62
C ARG A 451 -3.93 -0.18 -7.75
N ASN A 452 -3.19 -0.43 -6.68
CA ASN A 452 -2.59 0.60 -5.86
C ASN A 452 -1.31 0.08 -5.21
N THR A 453 -0.41 0.98 -4.85
CA THR A 453 0.81 0.65 -4.10
C THR A 453 0.57 0.96 -2.63
N ARG A 454 0.84 0.00 -1.73
CA ARG A 454 0.57 0.10 -0.29
C ARG A 454 1.67 -0.58 0.53
N ASN A 455 1.82 -0.13 1.77
CA ASN A 455 2.55 -0.88 2.76
C ASN A 455 1.71 -2.09 3.16
N LEU A 456 2.31 -3.25 3.19
CA LEU A 456 1.64 -4.47 3.60
C LEU A 456 2.49 -5.32 4.55
N LEU A 457 1.80 -6.12 5.34
CA LEU A 457 2.38 -7.11 6.23
C LEU A 457 1.65 -8.44 6.03
N LEU A 458 2.41 -9.50 5.81
CA LEU A 458 1.92 -10.87 5.88
C LEU A 458 2.25 -11.47 7.25
N LEU A 459 1.26 -12.00 7.91
CA LEU A 459 1.43 -12.82 9.11
C LEU A 459 1.18 -14.27 8.73
N ARG A 460 2.24 -15.07 8.73
CA ARG A 460 2.23 -16.50 8.37
C ARG A 460 2.46 -17.35 9.60
N PRO A 461 1.65 -18.38 9.85
CA PRO A 461 1.94 -19.32 10.92
C PRO A 461 3.18 -20.17 10.55
N VAL A 462 3.99 -20.52 11.53
CA VAL A 462 5.09 -21.49 11.34
C VAL A 462 4.53 -22.90 11.22
N ASP A 463 3.50 -23.21 12.02
CA ASP A 463 2.72 -24.44 11.88
C ASP A 463 1.45 -24.15 11.06
N PRO A 464 1.34 -24.67 9.82
CA PRO A 464 0.18 -24.45 8.96
C PRO A 464 -1.16 -24.93 9.56
N GLU A 465 -1.14 -25.93 10.43
CA GLU A 465 -2.34 -26.44 11.10
C GLU A 465 -3.03 -25.38 11.96
N MET A 466 -2.30 -24.35 12.38
CA MET A 466 -2.87 -23.22 13.12
C MET A 466 -3.95 -22.49 12.32
N PHE A 467 -3.85 -22.46 10.98
CA PHE A 467 -4.78 -21.81 10.07
C PHE A 467 -5.72 -22.79 9.34
N ALA A 468 -5.68 -24.08 9.65
CA ALA A 468 -6.53 -25.11 9.01
C ALA A 468 -8.03 -24.82 9.20
N GLU A 469 -8.43 -24.29 10.36
CA GLU A 469 -9.81 -24.00 10.68
C GLU A 469 -10.20 -22.55 10.33
N ARG A 470 -11.06 -22.39 9.31
CA ARG A 470 -11.54 -21.07 8.89
C ARG A 470 -12.11 -20.21 10.03
N PRO A 471 -12.94 -20.72 10.97
CA PRO A 471 -13.42 -19.90 12.08
C PRO A 471 -12.29 -19.32 12.94
N ARG A 472 -11.23 -20.10 13.19
CA ARG A 472 -10.10 -19.70 14.02
C ARG A 472 -9.28 -18.60 13.35
N VAL A 473 -8.90 -18.78 12.09
CA VAL A 473 -8.11 -17.77 11.36
C VAL A 473 -8.90 -16.49 11.12
N THR A 474 -10.21 -16.61 10.81
CA THR A 474 -11.08 -15.44 10.65
C THR A 474 -11.22 -14.66 11.96
N THR A 475 -11.39 -15.38 13.08
CA THR A 475 -11.46 -14.76 14.41
C THR A 475 -10.13 -14.10 14.77
N LEU A 476 -9.00 -14.75 14.51
CA LEU A 476 -7.67 -14.20 14.77
C LEU A 476 -7.40 -12.93 13.95
N LEU A 477 -7.75 -12.93 12.67
CA LEU A 477 -7.65 -11.77 11.80
C LEU A 477 -8.35 -10.56 12.44
N HIS A 478 -9.63 -10.70 12.78
CA HIS A 478 -10.40 -9.60 13.35
C HIS A 478 -9.95 -9.23 14.76
N ALA A 479 -9.49 -10.19 15.57
CA ALA A 479 -8.93 -9.92 16.89
C ALA A 479 -7.65 -9.08 16.81
N LEU A 480 -6.71 -9.48 15.94
CA LEU A 480 -5.46 -8.72 15.73
C LEU A 480 -5.72 -7.36 15.08
N GLN A 481 -6.67 -7.27 14.14
CA GLN A 481 -7.08 -5.99 13.58
C GLN A 481 -7.60 -5.03 14.66
N ARG A 482 -8.47 -5.51 15.56
CA ARG A 482 -8.97 -4.72 16.70
C ARG A 482 -7.87 -4.35 17.69
N GLY A 483 -6.95 -5.28 17.94
CA GLY A 483 -5.76 -5.00 18.76
C GLY A 483 -4.86 -3.92 18.16
N LEU A 484 -4.62 -3.97 16.84
CA LEU A 484 -3.88 -2.95 16.10
C LEU A 484 -4.57 -1.58 16.16
N GLU A 485 -5.89 -1.55 15.88
CA GLU A 485 -6.69 -0.32 15.95
C GLU A 485 -6.62 0.31 17.36
N ALA A 486 -6.68 -0.50 18.42
CA ALA A 486 -6.60 -0.02 19.80
C ALA A 486 -5.18 0.43 20.19
N ALA A 487 -4.16 -0.42 19.94
CA ALA A 487 -2.78 -0.14 20.32
C ALA A 487 -2.21 1.12 19.65
N PHE A 488 -2.61 1.37 18.38
CA PHE A 488 -2.10 2.48 17.59
C PHE A 488 -3.12 3.59 17.33
N GLN A 489 -4.31 3.50 17.93
CA GLN A 489 -5.40 4.48 17.79
C GLN A 489 -5.77 4.74 16.32
N LEU A 490 -5.86 3.67 15.54
CA LEU A 490 -6.25 3.73 14.14
C LEU A 490 -7.78 3.77 14.01
N ASP A 491 -8.25 4.46 12.97
CA ASP A 491 -9.63 4.33 12.50
C ASP A 491 -9.81 2.99 11.77
N GLU A 492 -11.00 2.38 11.85
CA GLU A 492 -11.32 1.15 11.10
C GLU A 492 -11.08 1.28 9.57
N SER A 493 -10.98 2.50 9.06
CA SER A 493 -10.73 2.76 7.65
C SER A 493 -9.25 2.83 7.27
N GLU A 494 -8.35 2.92 8.24
CA GLU A 494 -6.91 3.12 7.99
C GLU A 494 -6.14 1.82 7.80
N LEU A 495 -6.71 0.70 8.28
CA LEU A 495 -6.12 -0.63 8.15
C LEU A 495 -7.14 -1.60 7.57
N ALA A 496 -6.72 -2.38 6.59
CA ALA A 496 -7.50 -3.50 6.06
C ALA A 496 -6.78 -4.82 6.30
N ALA A 497 -7.55 -5.88 6.50
CA ALA A 497 -7.03 -7.23 6.72
C ALA A 497 -7.82 -8.25 5.90
N GLU A 498 -7.13 -9.20 5.29
CA GLU A 498 -7.72 -10.26 4.47
C GLU A 498 -6.95 -11.57 4.64
N ILE A 499 -7.63 -12.72 4.53
CA ILE A 499 -6.97 -14.02 4.48
C ILE A 499 -6.60 -14.28 3.02
N ILE A 500 -5.34 -14.62 2.77
CA ILE A 500 -4.83 -14.92 1.43
C ILE A 500 -4.08 -16.25 1.42
N GLY A 501 -4.00 -16.86 0.23
CA GLY A 501 -3.29 -18.10 0.03
C GLY A 501 -4.02 -19.31 0.60
N GLU A 502 -3.41 -20.48 0.44
CA GLU A 502 -3.94 -21.79 0.86
C GLU A 502 -2.81 -22.66 1.43
N GLY A 503 -3.17 -23.60 2.32
CA GLY A 503 -2.24 -24.56 2.90
C GLY A 503 -1.05 -23.91 3.63
N GLU A 504 0.16 -24.36 3.35
CA GLU A 504 1.40 -23.89 3.98
C GLU A 504 1.72 -22.40 3.73
N HIS A 505 1.12 -21.81 2.69
CA HIS A 505 1.31 -20.41 2.35
C HIS A 505 0.13 -19.50 2.72
N GLN A 506 -0.86 -20.06 3.45
CA GLN A 506 -1.97 -19.25 3.95
C GLN A 506 -1.45 -18.20 4.94
N ALA A 507 -1.92 -16.96 4.78
CA ALA A 507 -1.49 -15.84 5.59
C ALA A 507 -2.64 -14.88 5.87
N ILE A 508 -2.50 -14.10 6.94
CA ILE A 508 -3.28 -12.89 7.14
C ILE A 508 -2.49 -11.73 6.50
N LEU A 509 -3.08 -11.11 5.50
CA LEU A 509 -2.57 -9.92 4.85
C LEU A 509 -3.15 -8.68 5.54
N PHE A 510 -2.31 -7.84 6.12
CA PHE A 510 -2.66 -6.49 6.56
C PHE A 510 -2.10 -5.48 5.55
N TYR A 511 -2.86 -4.42 5.25
CA TYR A 511 -2.34 -3.30 4.46
C TYR A 511 -2.91 -1.96 4.92
N GLU A 512 -2.07 -0.93 4.86
CA GLU A 512 -2.45 0.43 5.21
C GLU A 512 -3.23 1.05 4.05
N THR A 513 -4.40 1.61 4.34
CA THR A 513 -5.30 2.14 3.30
C THR A 513 -5.02 3.59 2.96
N SER A 514 -4.36 4.34 3.85
CA SER A 514 -3.91 5.70 3.60
C SER A 514 -2.74 5.73 2.60
N GLU A 515 -2.66 6.78 1.80
CA GLU A 515 -1.52 6.99 0.91
C GLU A 515 -0.27 7.37 1.72
N GLY A 516 0.85 6.76 1.36
CA GLY A 516 2.10 6.90 2.13
C GLY A 516 2.18 6.04 3.39
N GLY A 517 1.05 5.46 3.83
CA GLY A 517 0.97 4.63 5.02
C GLY A 517 1.07 5.39 6.35
N SER A 518 0.67 4.74 7.43
CA SER A 518 0.81 5.26 8.81
C SER A 518 2.09 4.77 9.50
N GLY A 519 2.82 3.85 8.87
CA GLY A 519 4.03 3.23 9.41
C GLY A 519 3.77 2.21 10.53
N VAL A 520 2.52 1.90 10.81
CA VAL A 520 2.14 0.99 11.90
C VAL A 520 2.59 -0.43 11.62
N LEU A 521 2.44 -0.89 10.38
CA LEU A 521 2.81 -2.26 10.01
C LEU A 521 4.32 -2.49 10.08
N ARG A 522 5.13 -1.46 9.84
CA ARG A 522 6.57 -1.54 10.00
C ARG A 522 6.99 -1.73 11.45
N ARG A 523 6.30 -1.07 12.38
CA ARG A 523 6.59 -1.22 13.81
C ARG A 523 6.45 -2.65 14.30
N LEU A 524 5.60 -3.47 13.65
CA LEU A 524 5.43 -4.88 14.00
C LEU A 524 6.69 -5.70 13.74
N VAL A 525 7.53 -5.29 12.81
CA VAL A 525 8.79 -5.99 12.50
C VAL A 525 10.01 -5.34 13.17
N ASP A 526 9.93 -4.05 13.52
CA ASP A 526 11.05 -3.29 14.10
C ASP A 526 11.03 -3.30 15.64
N GLU A 527 9.84 -3.36 16.28
CA GLU A 527 9.69 -3.26 17.73
C GLU A 527 9.47 -4.64 18.37
N PRO A 528 10.38 -5.13 19.24
CA PRO A 528 10.30 -6.47 19.80
C PRO A 528 9.01 -6.79 20.58
N SER A 529 8.40 -5.80 21.24
CA SER A 529 7.19 -5.97 22.05
C SER A 529 5.89 -5.60 21.35
N SER A 530 5.94 -5.22 20.07
CA SER A 530 4.78 -4.69 19.34
C SER A 530 3.62 -5.67 19.27
N LEU A 531 3.90 -6.93 18.91
CA LEU A 531 2.84 -7.95 18.79
C LEU A 531 2.29 -8.35 20.16
N ALA A 532 3.13 -8.39 21.19
CA ALA A 532 2.69 -8.65 22.56
C ALA A 532 1.70 -7.58 23.05
N GLN A 533 1.99 -6.30 22.77
CA GLN A 533 1.07 -5.20 23.07
C GLN A 533 -0.26 -5.35 22.33
N ILE A 534 -0.21 -5.64 21.03
CA ILE A 534 -1.41 -5.84 20.20
C ILE A 534 -2.25 -7.00 20.70
N ALA A 535 -1.63 -8.10 21.10
CA ALA A 535 -2.32 -9.26 21.67
C ALA A 535 -3.00 -8.92 23.00
N GLY A 536 -2.37 -8.11 23.84
CA GLY A 536 -2.96 -7.63 25.08
C GLY A 536 -4.20 -6.76 24.85
N GLU A 537 -4.12 -5.79 23.93
CA GLU A 537 -5.25 -4.96 23.52
C GLU A 537 -6.39 -5.80 22.89
N ALA A 538 -6.01 -6.80 22.07
CA ALA A 538 -6.99 -7.73 21.50
C ALA A 538 -7.72 -8.53 22.57
N LEU A 539 -7.01 -9.07 23.58
CA LEU A 539 -7.61 -9.79 24.70
C LEU A 539 -8.61 -8.92 25.47
N ASP A 540 -8.22 -7.70 25.80
CA ASP A 540 -9.11 -6.78 26.51
C ASP A 540 -10.38 -6.47 25.72
N ARG A 541 -10.23 -6.21 24.42
CA ARG A 541 -11.36 -6.04 23.48
C ARG A 541 -12.26 -7.27 23.43
N LEU A 542 -11.69 -8.48 23.48
CA LEU A 542 -12.43 -9.73 23.48
C LEU A 542 -13.03 -10.08 24.84
N HIS A 543 -13.03 -9.16 25.79
CA HIS A 543 -13.54 -9.30 27.15
C HIS A 543 -12.79 -10.34 27.99
N PHE A 544 -11.49 -10.51 27.77
CA PHE A 544 -10.63 -11.30 28.62
C PHE A 544 -9.69 -10.36 29.40
N ASP A 545 -9.34 -10.75 30.62
CA ASP A 545 -8.26 -10.08 31.34
C ASP A 545 -6.88 -10.66 30.94
N HIS A 546 -5.82 -10.10 31.51
CA HIS A 546 -4.44 -10.53 31.25
C HIS A 546 -4.15 -12.00 31.66
N THR A 547 -5.02 -12.63 32.45
CA THR A 547 -4.93 -14.07 32.80
C THR A 547 -5.82 -14.93 31.91
N GLY A 548 -6.59 -14.33 31.00
CA GLY A 548 -7.55 -15.01 30.14
C GLY A 548 -8.90 -15.28 30.82
N GLN A 549 -9.18 -14.70 31.99
CA GLN A 549 -10.49 -14.82 32.63
C GLN A 549 -11.51 -13.98 31.87
N ASP A 550 -12.69 -14.54 31.65
CA ASP A 550 -13.79 -13.92 30.92
C ASP A 550 -14.47 -12.82 31.75
N LYS A 551 -14.36 -11.56 31.33
CA LYS A 551 -14.98 -10.39 31.95
C LYS A 551 -16.45 -10.19 31.57
N ASN A 552 -16.91 -10.84 30.49
CA ASN A 552 -18.27 -10.73 29.97
C ASN A 552 -18.82 -12.09 29.51
N PRO A 553 -19.26 -12.94 30.44
CA PRO A 553 -19.79 -14.26 30.12
C PRO A 553 -21.02 -14.24 29.20
N ASP A 554 -21.77 -13.12 29.16
CA ASP A 554 -22.96 -12.95 28.32
C ASP A 554 -22.60 -12.83 26.81
N CYS A 555 -21.37 -12.47 26.53
CA CYS A 555 -20.83 -12.51 25.15
C CYS A 555 -20.39 -13.93 24.79
N VAL A 556 -21.30 -14.75 24.28
CA VAL A 556 -21.05 -16.19 24.05
C VAL A 556 -20.00 -16.42 22.95
N ALA A 557 -20.12 -15.82 21.77
CA ALA A 557 -19.22 -16.01 20.64
C ALA A 557 -18.58 -14.69 20.19
N ALA A 558 -19.38 -13.69 19.90
CA ALA A 558 -18.94 -12.35 19.50
C ALA A 558 -20.05 -11.33 19.76
N CYS A 559 -19.67 -10.09 20.01
CA CYS A 559 -20.62 -8.96 20.14
C CYS A 559 -20.05 -7.74 19.41
N TYR A 560 -20.84 -6.69 19.33
CA TYR A 560 -20.43 -5.44 18.69
C TYR A 560 -19.41 -4.63 19.51
N GLU A 561 -19.19 -4.93 20.75
CA GLU A 561 -18.12 -4.34 21.57
C GLU A 561 -16.78 -5.04 21.32
N CYS A 562 -16.78 -6.29 20.85
CA CYS A 562 -15.57 -7.05 20.59
C CYS A 562 -15.25 -7.20 19.08
N LEU A 563 -15.80 -8.21 18.43
CA LEU A 563 -15.41 -8.63 17.06
C LEU A 563 -16.37 -8.15 15.97
N LEU A 564 -17.68 -8.03 16.28
CA LEU A 564 -18.65 -7.69 15.25
C LEU A 564 -18.53 -6.22 14.82
N SER A 565 -18.65 -5.97 13.52
CA SER A 565 -18.75 -4.62 12.96
C SER A 565 -19.65 -4.60 11.74
N TYR A 566 -19.99 -3.39 11.28
CA TYR A 566 -20.75 -3.23 10.04
C TYR A 566 -19.98 -3.79 8.82
N ARG A 567 -18.66 -3.78 8.83
CA ARG A 567 -17.81 -4.18 7.70
C ARG A 567 -17.61 -5.69 7.60
N ASN A 568 -17.66 -6.42 8.72
CA ASN A 568 -17.40 -7.86 8.75
C ASN A 568 -18.64 -8.73 8.89
N GLN A 569 -19.84 -8.22 8.50
CA GLN A 569 -21.11 -8.97 8.59
C GLN A 569 -21.08 -10.32 7.88
N THR A 570 -20.31 -10.45 6.79
CA THR A 570 -20.14 -11.71 6.06
C THR A 570 -19.35 -12.75 6.84
N ASP A 571 -18.50 -12.32 7.76
CA ASP A 571 -17.65 -13.17 8.57
C ASP A 571 -18.28 -13.49 9.93
N ALA A 572 -19.34 -12.77 10.31
CA ALA A 572 -20.02 -12.94 11.59
C ALA A 572 -20.33 -14.39 12.00
N PRO A 573 -20.74 -15.31 11.08
CA PRO A 573 -20.99 -16.71 11.42
C PRO A 573 -19.73 -17.48 11.86
N TRP A 574 -18.53 -16.99 11.50
CA TRP A 574 -17.25 -17.62 11.77
C TRP A 574 -16.57 -17.08 13.04
N LEU A 575 -17.08 -15.98 13.63
CA LEU A 575 -16.42 -15.31 14.73
C LEU A 575 -16.74 -15.97 16.07
N ASN A 576 -15.68 -16.38 16.78
CA ASN A 576 -15.77 -16.91 18.14
C ASN A 576 -14.55 -16.46 18.96
N ARG A 577 -14.74 -15.45 19.82
CA ARG A 577 -13.69 -14.89 20.66
C ARG A 577 -12.92 -15.92 21.51
N ARG A 578 -13.58 -17.02 21.91
CA ARG A 578 -12.98 -18.07 22.74
C ARG A 578 -11.97 -18.92 21.96
N SER A 579 -12.12 -19.05 20.64
CA SER A 579 -11.24 -19.90 19.81
C SER A 579 -9.81 -19.40 19.69
N VAL A 580 -9.57 -18.12 19.95
CA VAL A 580 -8.25 -17.46 19.85
C VAL A 580 -7.67 -17.02 21.19
N ARG A 581 -8.41 -17.24 22.30
CA ARG A 581 -8.00 -16.78 23.65
C ARG A 581 -6.61 -17.29 24.04
N GLU A 582 -6.37 -18.59 23.92
CA GLU A 582 -5.11 -19.22 24.35
C GLU A 582 -3.93 -18.74 23.50
N LEU A 583 -4.16 -18.59 22.19
CA LEU A 583 -3.14 -18.06 21.29
C LEU A 583 -2.81 -16.59 21.60
N LEU A 584 -3.83 -15.75 21.85
CA LEU A 584 -3.60 -14.35 22.22
C LEU A 584 -2.87 -14.22 23.56
N LEU A 585 -3.21 -15.08 24.54
CA LEU A 585 -2.48 -15.13 25.81
C LEU A 585 -1.01 -15.47 25.60
N ALA A 586 -0.71 -16.49 24.80
CA ALA A 586 0.67 -16.85 24.47
C ALA A 586 1.39 -15.68 23.76
N LEU A 587 0.70 -14.98 22.87
CA LEU A 587 1.26 -13.84 22.15
C LEU A 587 1.52 -12.60 23.04
N THR A 588 0.90 -12.46 24.21
CA THR A 588 1.24 -11.38 25.13
C THR A 588 2.66 -11.49 25.71
N GLU A 589 3.25 -12.67 25.65
CA GLU A 589 4.63 -12.95 26.07
C GLU A 589 5.58 -13.03 24.86
N SER A 590 5.11 -12.72 23.64
CA SER A 590 5.90 -12.86 22.44
C SER A 590 6.96 -11.78 22.28
N VAL A 591 8.05 -12.15 21.62
CA VAL A 591 9.12 -11.24 21.20
C VAL A 591 9.25 -11.33 19.68
N VAL A 592 9.32 -10.18 19.02
CA VAL A 592 9.56 -10.11 17.59
C VAL A 592 11.05 -9.95 17.36
N GLU A 593 11.65 -10.90 16.63
CA GLU A 593 13.06 -10.85 16.24
C GLU A 593 13.18 -10.54 14.74
N PRO A 594 13.78 -9.39 14.36
CA PRO A 594 13.99 -9.06 12.96
C PRO A 594 14.88 -10.09 12.26
N GLY A 595 14.45 -10.55 11.09
CA GLY A 595 15.22 -11.41 10.21
C GLY A 595 16.30 -10.62 9.44
N ILE A 596 17.30 -11.32 8.94
CA ILE A 596 18.39 -10.74 8.16
C ILE A 596 18.41 -11.38 6.77
N ALA A 597 18.35 -10.56 5.74
CA ALA A 597 18.40 -10.99 4.33
C ALA A 597 17.42 -12.13 3.95
N GLY A 598 16.18 -12.06 4.47
CA GLY A 598 15.13 -13.06 4.17
C GLY A 598 15.29 -14.38 4.93
N ARG A 599 16.12 -14.40 5.97
CA ARG A 599 16.29 -15.54 6.88
C ARG A 599 15.92 -15.14 8.30
N SER A 600 15.37 -16.07 9.06
CA SER A 600 15.26 -15.91 10.51
C SER A 600 16.64 -15.70 11.12
N ARG A 601 16.73 -15.10 12.29
CA ARG A 601 17.99 -14.92 13.01
C ARG A 601 18.73 -16.25 13.16
N ARG A 602 18.03 -17.33 13.49
CA ARG A 602 18.60 -18.68 13.65
C ARG A 602 19.13 -19.25 12.32
N GLU A 603 18.35 -19.15 11.25
CA GLU A 603 18.75 -19.58 9.91
C GLU A 603 19.95 -18.76 9.40
N HIS A 604 19.94 -17.44 9.66
CA HIS A 604 21.03 -16.56 9.27
C HIS A 604 22.32 -16.88 10.02
N LEU A 605 22.23 -17.15 11.33
CA LEU A 605 23.38 -17.58 12.11
C LEU A 605 23.95 -18.92 11.63
N GLN A 606 23.08 -19.88 11.30
CA GLN A 606 23.51 -21.15 10.71
C GLN A 606 24.20 -20.95 9.35
N TRP A 607 23.65 -20.06 8.53
CA TRP A 607 24.24 -19.70 7.25
C TRP A 607 25.60 -19.01 7.42
N LEU A 608 25.73 -18.05 8.32
CA LEU A 608 27.03 -17.42 8.65
C LEU A 608 28.05 -18.47 9.10
N ARG A 609 27.67 -19.36 10.00
CA ARG A 609 28.54 -20.47 10.45
C ARG A 609 28.96 -21.40 9.30
N SER A 610 28.12 -21.55 8.27
CA SER A 610 28.48 -22.36 7.09
C SER A 610 29.45 -21.67 6.15
N LEU A 611 29.59 -20.34 6.23
CA LEU A 611 30.53 -19.56 5.43
C LEU A 611 31.87 -19.35 6.14
N THR A 612 31.91 -19.41 7.48
CA THR A 612 33.16 -19.25 8.25
C THR A 612 34.13 -20.38 7.96
N ASP A 613 35.41 -20.12 8.09
CA ASP A 613 36.43 -21.16 8.01
C ASP A 613 36.22 -22.18 9.13
N PRO A 614 35.97 -23.47 8.82
CA PRO A 614 35.81 -24.52 9.85
C PRO A 614 37.01 -24.67 10.82
N GLN A 615 38.16 -24.16 10.45
CA GLN A 615 39.35 -24.18 11.28
C GLN A 615 39.51 -22.89 12.12
N SER A 616 38.76 -21.84 11.83
CA SER A 616 38.80 -20.57 12.55
C SER A 616 37.90 -20.62 13.80
N ARG A 617 38.50 -20.96 14.93
CA ARG A 617 37.81 -20.97 16.21
C ARG A 617 37.32 -19.56 16.61
N LEU A 618 38.11 -18.53 16.28
CA LEU A 618 37.82 -17.14 16.64
C LEU A 618 36.55 -16.62 15.95
N GLU A 619 36.31 -16.99 14.68
CA GLU A 619 35.09 -16.63 13.96
C GLU A 619 33.83 -17.27 14.59
N LEU A 620 33.94 -18.55 14.98
CA LEU A 620 32.82 -19.24 15.65
C LEU A 620 32.56 -18.65 17.04
N ASP A 621 33.65 -18.38 17.83
CA ASP A 621 33.53 -17.76 19.15
C ASP A 621 32.95 -16.34 19.07
N PHE A 622 33.20 -15.57 18.00
CA PHE A 622 32.64 -14.28 17.75
C PHE A 622 31.12 -14.39 17.46
N LEU A 623 30.68 -15.27 16.57
CA LEU A 623 29.29 -15.53 16.31
C LEU A 623 28.51 -15.99 17.56
N ASP A 624 29.13 -16.84 18.38
CA ASP A 624 28.59 -17.30 19.65
C ASP A 624 28.47 -16.18 20.69
N ALA A 625 29.40 -15.23 20.69
CA ALA A 625 29.36 -14.06 21.54
C ALA A 625 28.22 -13.11 21.13
N LEU A 626 28.00 -12.92 19.81
CA LEU A 626 26.90 -12.14 19.28
C LEU A 626 25.54 -12.79 19.59
N GLU A 627 25.44 -14.13 19.45
CA GLU A 627 24.22 -14.87 19.75
C GLU A 627 23.88 -14.76 21.23
N ARG A 628 24.80 -15.13 22.11
CA ARG A 628 24.60 -15.08 23.58
C ARG A 628 24.32 -13.67 24.10
N GLY A 629 24.93 -12.68 23.46
CA GLY A 629 24.73 -11.26 23.80
C GLY A 629 23.47 -10.64 23.23
N GLY A 630 22.76 -11.31 22.32
CA GLY A 630 21.61 -10.73 21.61
C GLY A 630 21.97 -9.56 20.69
N TYR A 631 23.26 -9.47 20.28
CA TYR A 631 23.77 -8.42 19.41
C TYR A 631 23.37 -8.63 17.96
N ARG A 632 23.45 -7.57 17.13
CA ARG A 632 23.23 -7.65 15.69
C ARG A 632 24.21 -8.64 15.05
N LEU A 633 23.70 -9.57 14.24
CA LEU A 633 24.52 -10.47 13.44
C LEU A 633 25.10 -9.74 12.21
N PRO A 634 26.27 -10.18 11.67
CA PRO A 634 26.78 -9.69 10.40
C PRO A 634 25.79 -9.93 9.26
N ASP A 635 25.77 -9.07 8.26
CA ASP A 635 24.95 -9.25 7.07
C ASP A 635 25.56 -10.28 6.10
N ASP A 636 26.92 -10.46 6.15
CA ASP A 636 27.66 -11.42 5.33
C ASP A 636 28.91 -11.91 6.05
N ALA A 637 29.43 -13.06 5.63
CA ALA A 637 30.71 -13.61 6.09
C ALA A 637 31.58 -13.95 4.89
N GLN A 638 32.92 -13.87 5.06
CA GLN A 638 33.91 -14.15 4.03
C GLN A 638 33.65 -13.37 2.73
N ARG A 639 33.28 -12.11 2.87
CA ARG A 639 32.88 -11.27 1.74
C ARG A 639 34.13 -10.76 0.99
N GLY A 640 34.19 -11.05 -0.32
CA GLY A 640 35.22 -10.50 -1.20
C GLY A 640 34.94 -9.04 -1.55
N ILE A 641 35.93 -8.17 -1.38
CA ILE A 641 35.95 -6.78 -1.88
C ILE A 641 36.90 -6.73 -3.07
N GLU A 642 36.48 -6.10 -4.17
CA GLU A 642 37.26 -6.06 -5.41
C GLU A 642 38.36 -4.99 -5.39
N ASP A 643 38.12 -3.85 -4.72
CA ASP A 643 39.05 -2.73 -4.62
C ASP A 643 39.03 -2.08 -3.23
N PRO A 644 40.08 -2.27 -2.38
CA PRO A 644 41.22 -3.18 -2.58
C PRO A 644 40.79 -4.66 -2.52
N ARG A 645 41.49 -5.50 -3.28
CA ARG A 645 41.10 -6.92 -3.34
C ARG A 645 41.46 -7.62 -2.01
N CYS A 646 40.39 -7.94 -1.24
CA CYS A 646 40.53 -8.63 0.04
C CYS A 646 39.28 -9.44 0.38
N ASN A 647 39.39 -10.37 1.33
CA ASN A 647 38.28 -11.03 1.97
C ASN A 647 38.09 -10.45 3.38
N VAL A 648 36.86 -10.12 3.72
CA VAL A 648 36.46 -9.62 5.04
C VAL A 648 35.80 -10.76 5.80
N ASP A 649 36.23 -11.03 7.04
CA ASP A 649 35.66 -12.14 7.81
C ASP A 649 34.16 -11.96 8.07
N PHE A 650 33.77 -10.76 8.52
CA PHE A 650 32.33 -10.39 8.65
C PHE A 650 32.08 -8.99 8.13
N PHE A 651 30.96 -8.86 7.44
CA PHE A 651 30.55 -7.61 6.85
C PHE A 651 29.21 -7.14 7.41
N TYR A 652 29.10 -5.86 7.75
CA TYR A 652 27.87 -5.19 8.13
C TYR A 652 27.55 -4.10 7.12
N GLU A 653 26.40 -4.21 6.49
CA GLU A 653 25.93 -3.18 5.57
C GLU A 653 25.75 -1.83 6.30
N PRO A 654 26.03 -0.67 5.66
CA PRO A 654 26.44 -0.59 4.26
C PRO A 654 27.95 -0.70 4.00
N ASN A 655 28.81 -0.54 5.00
CA ASN A 655 30.25 -0.35 4.76
C ASN A 655 31.16 -0.69 5.95
N VAL A 656 30.77 -1.61 6.83
CA VAL A 656 31.64 -1.98 7.96
C VAL A 656 32.28 -3.34 7.74
N CYS A 657 33.59 -3.35 7.76
CA CYS A 657 34.45 -4.55 7.64
C CYS A 657 34.95 -4.95 9.03
N VAL A 658 34.69 -6.18 9.43
CA VAL A 658 35.22 -6.76 10.68
C VAL A 658 36.22 -7.83 10.33
N PHE A 659 37.46 -7.66 10.82
CA PHE A 659 38.58 -8.62 10.67
C PHE A 659 38.85 -9.27 12.02
N LEU A 660 38.99 -10.58 12.02
CA LEU A 660 39.30 -11.39 13.19
C LEU A 660 40.75 -11.94 13.08
N ASN A 661 41.67 -11.24 13.68
CA ASN A 661 43.10 -11.55 13.52
C ASN A 661 43.55 -12.63 14.52
N GLY A 662 43.89 -13.80 14.01
CA GLY A 662 44.57 -14.87 14.76
C GLY A 662 46.06 -14.59 15.01
N SER A 663 46.75 -15.44 15.77
CA SER A 663 48.18 -15.30 16.10
C SER A 663 49.12 -15.25 14.89
N VAL A 664 48.68 -15.71 13.72
CA VAL A 664 49.42 -15.64 12.45
C VAL A 664 49.69 -14.20 12.02
N HIS A 665 48.80 -13.27 12.35
CA HIS A 665 48.89 -11.84 12.06
C HIS A 665 49.88 -11.08 12.96
N ASP A 666 50.52 -11.75 13.92
CA ASP A 666 51.50 -11.13 14.84
C ASP A 666 52.90 -10.96 14.25
N THR A 667 53.17 -11.48 13.06
CA THR A 667 54.46 -11.27 12.38
C THR A 667 54.58 -9.81 11.88
N PRO A 668 55.77 -9.16 12.02
CA PRO A 668 55.92 -7.76 11.62
C PRO A 668 55.57 -7.48 10.14
N SER A 669 55.86 -8.47 9.26
CA SER A 669 55.55 -8.36 7.83
C SER A 669 54.02 -8.36 7.57
N GLN A 670 53.28 -9.24 8.24
CA GLN A 670 51.83 -9.34 8.07
C GLN A 670 51.14 -8.12 8.65
N ARG A 671 51.51 -7.63 9.81
CA ARG A 671 50.98 -6.41 10.40
C ARG A 671 51.07 -5.20 9.45
N THR A 672 52.22 -5.04 8.77
CA THR A 672 52.36 -3.93 7.81
C THR A 672 51.44 -4.08 6.62
N VAL A 673 51.21 -5.29 6.14
CA VAL A 673 50.28 -5.57 5.04
C VAL A 673 48.87 -5.29 5.50
N ASP A 674 48.46 -5.80 6.66
CA ASP A 674 47.11 -5.60 7.21
C ASP A 674 46.83 -4.11 7.48
N GLU A 675 47.74 -3.36 8.09
CA GLU A 675 47.61 -1.93 8.32
C GLU A 675 47.53 -1.12 7.03
N THR A 676 48.16 -1.56 5.95
CA THR A 676 48.08 -0.90 4.65
C THR A 676 46.71 -1.15 4.04
N LEU A 677 46.24 -2.40 4.08
CA LEU A 677 44.91 -2.79 3.60
C LEU A 677 43.80 -2.04 4.34
N HIS A 678 43.91 -1.97 5.67
CA HIS A 678 42.90 -1.26 6.48
C HIS A 678 42.83 0.23 6.13
N ARG A 679 43.99 0.90 5.97
CA ARG A 679 44.01 2.31 5.52
C ARG A 679 43.44 2.51 4.11
N GLU A 680 43.67 1.55 3.21
CA GLU A 680 43.07 1.62 1.88
C GLU A 680 41.55 1.45 1.91
N LEU A 681 41.00 0.56 2.73
CA LEU A 681 39.57 0.40 2.95
C LEU A 681 38.95 1.67 3.55
N GLU A 682 39.58 2.24 4.58
CA GLU A 682 39.13 3.48 5.20
C GLU A 682 39.12 4.66 4.23
N ALA A 683 40.12 4.77 3.37
CA ALA A 683 40.22 5.78 2.33
C ALA A 683 39.09 5.67 1.30
N ARG A 684 38.49 4.48 1.13
CA ARG A 684 37.32 4.22 0.26
C ARG A 684 35.97 4.32 0.99
N GLY A 685 36.01 4.72 2.27
CA GLY A 685 34.80 4.96 3.07
C GLY A 685 34.26 3.75 3.83
N TYR A 686 35.04 2.66 3.90
CA TYR A 686 34.71 1.56 4.80
C TYR A 686 35.12 1.90 6.24
N LYS A 687 34.33 1.47 7.20
CA LYS A 687 34.71 1.45 8.60
C LYS A 687 35.35 0.10 8.88
N VAL A 688 36.61 0.07 9.38
CA VAL A 688 37.31 -1.14 9.70
C VAL A 688 37.34 -1.38 11.20
N ILE A 689 36.91 -2.57 11.63
CA ILE A 689 37.00 -3.04 13.03
C ILE A 689 37.88 -4.28 13.03
N VAL A 690 38.92 -4.26 13.86
CA VAL A 690 39.85 -5.39 14.00
C VAL A 690 39.75 -5.92 15.42
N ILE A 691 39.45 -7.21 15.56
CA ILE A 691 39.39 -7.92 16.84
C ILE A 691 40.49 -9.00 16.83
N ARG A 692 41.28 -9.03 17.84
CA ARG A 692 42.41 -9.97 17.92
C ARG A 692 42.06 -11.17 18.80
N TYR A 693 42.73 -12.27 18.59
CA TYR A 693 42.53 -13.52 19.31
C TYR A 693 42.77 -13.41 20.84
N ASP A 694 43.56 -12.41 21.28
CA ASP A 694 43.88 -12.11 22.68
C ASP A 694 42.96 -11.03 23.30
N ASP A 695 42.04 -10.45 22.53
CA ASP A 695 41.07 -9.47 23.01
C ASP A 695 39.87 -10.16 23.71
N ASP A 696 39.25 -9.44 24.65
CA ASP A 696 37.96 -9.85 25.18
C ASP A 696 36.85 -9.50 24.17
N LEU A 697 36.34 -10.52 23.49
CA LEU A 697 35.28 -10.37 22.48
C LEU A 697 34.10 -9.57 22.94
N GLN A 698 33.63 -9.77 24.18
CA GLN A 698 32.49 -9.04 24.69
C GLN A 698 32.83 -7.57 24.96
N ALA A 699 34.00 -7.28 25.40
CA ALA A 699 34.50 -5.91 25.59
C ALA A 699 34.64 -5.19 24.23
N GLU A 700 35.17 -5.88 23.19
CA GLU A 700 35.32 -5.31 21.86
C GLU A 700 33.94 -5.05 21.19
N ILE A 701 32.98 -5.98 21.30
CA ILE A 701 31.61 -5.79 20.78
C ILE A 701 30.97 -4.56 21.42
N ARG A 702 31.11 -4.37 22.75
CA ARG A 702 30.53 -3.22 23.46
C ARG A 702 31.18 -1.88 23.10
N LYS A 703 32.36 -1.84 22.56
CA LYS A 703 33.01 -0.59 22.09
C LYS A 703 32.33 -0.01 20.84
N HIS A 704 31.63 -0.84 20.08
CA HIS A 704 31.02 -0.46 18.82
C HIS A 704 29.49 -0.65 18.82
N PRO A 705 28.76 -0.02 19.76
CA PRO A 705 27.30 -0.19 19.86
C PRO A 705 26.56 0.26 18.61
N GLU A 706 27.14 1.17 17.82
CA GLU A 706 26.60 1.64 16.54
C GLU A 706 26.63 0.58 15.43
N VAL A 707 27.46 -0.48 15.58
CA VAL A 707 27.57 -1.59 14.62
C VAL A 707 26.86 -2.83 15.13
N PHE A 708 27.14 -3.22 16.38
CA PHE A 708 26.66 -4.47 16.96
C PHE A 708 25.32 -4.29 17.72
N GLY A 709 24.86 -3.04 17.88
CA GLY A 709 23.69 -2.72 18.67
C GLY A 709 23.97 -2.64 20.18
N VAL A 710 23.03 -2.07 20.91
CA VAL A 710 23.04 -2.02 22.38
C VAL A 710 22.00 -3.03 22.86
N ARG A 711 22.35 -3.83 23.86
CA ARG A 711 21.40 -4.72 24.51
C ARG A 711 20.50 -3.97 25.46
#